data_b496daf39b597862ed5dc56686722785
#
_entry.id   b496daf39b597862ed5dc56686722785
#
_cell.length_a   1.000
_cell.length_b   1.000
_cell.length_c   1.000
_cell.angle_alpha   90.00
_cell.angle_beta   90.00
_cell.angle_gamma   90.00
#
_symmetry.space_group_name_H-M   'P 1'
#
loop_
_entity.id
_entity.type
_entity.pdbx_description
1 polymer ?
#
loop_
_entity_poly.entity_id
_entity_poly.type
_entity_poly.pdbx_seq_one_letter_code
_entity_poly.pdbx_strand_id
1 'polypeptide(L)'
;MAKSTKGNCYLCGAELGKTAMKNHLLKDHDSESGQECRLFRIEGAYDKNYWLYVDIPVDKTLNVLDKFLRKIWLECCGHLSEFQGAGKSTRVGRFSEGDQFLHLYDFGSTTETLITVMGTTWRPPQKEAVRLLARNVPPQFSCNKCGALAEYVDAEGLWVDESPFYCAKCAGKYADEDMLLPVTNSPRMGVCGYAGELDTFTFVQPSGAPASAPRTSARKGHRKELRKQPENSVAGLYPDELYELAFAFRSAKPWDRLYEDELFAIPLPNGETGYCSVMGKRGEHFALAVYPGEQGLQSFQHVQEAADAIEWFELPNPLKMQEYMLSQMCIQCSLENKNMLLPEELSSVRDYAARHNIRFRGSNSFPQFLEYRPAAYPARITSEEDIQILCEALRAALAVNERLLNAQWVELEKEPLGFSDGLAAARPLPVLARVQDGYAWSIGMLPGVISPDYPRPVLRDDILLARLKRAKKRNTTWVCDVVMCPQPVQEEEDGAPVFPYILFMADKETEAALMPAMVCGYEQEADTLLHNLGERMLESCVPRRMVVTDDRTHAFLEAFTGSLGIELVQADSDELLEDLEAEFMDISTDGGTDDLDEEDMAELAAGLLMNLDDAALLRLPQPVWENLRAAINEGDVSAEVKDRFCEVNEKRRGHTSAKPTKPDSQ
;
A
#
# COMPACT_ATOMS: atom_id res chain seq x y z
N MET A 1 -22.42 12.99 26.86
CA MET A 1 -20.99 12.88 27.21
C MET A 1 -20.70 11.44 27.57
N ALA A 2 -19.92 10.73 26.78
CA ALA A 2 -19.49 9.37 27.09
C ALA A 2 -18.68 9.38 28.40
N LYS A 3 -19.00 8.47 29.35
CA LYS A 3 -18.19 8.32 30.53
C LYS A 3 -16.78 7.84 30.13
N SER A 4 -15.76 8.60 30.53
CA SER A 4 -14.35 8.19 30.37
C SER A 4 -14.16 6.79 30.97
N THR A 5 -13.62 5.87 30.20
CA THR A 5 -13.28 4.52 30.65
C THR A 5 -12.20 4.56 31.71
N LYS A 6 -12.33 3.69 32.72
CA LYS A 6 -11.24 3.43 33.66
C LYS A 6 -10.25 2.42 33.10
N GLY A 7 -9.08 2.36 33.65
CA GLY A 7 -8.05 1.38 33.34
C GLY A 7 -7.23 0.96 34.52
N ASN A 8 -6.49 -0.12 34.36
CA ASN A 8 -5.67 -0.70 35.40
C ASN A 8 -4.20 -0.30 35.26
N CYS A 9 -3.58 0.07 36.37
CA CYS A 9 -2.12 0.22 36.43
C CYS A 9 -1.49 -1.18 36.52
N TYR A 10 -0.63 -1.52 35.62
CA TYR A 10 0.07 -2.82 35.57
C TYR A 10 1.17 -2.94 36.63
N LEU A 11 1.55 -1.83 37.25
CA LEU A 11 2.60 -1.81 38.30
C LEU A 11 2.05 -2.07 39.69
N CYS A 12 0.82 -1.57 40.03
CA CYS A 12 0.26 -1.70 41.37
C CYS A 12 -1.21 -2.17 41.43
N GLY A 13 -1.88 -2.31 40.28
CA GLY A 13 -3.26 -2.74 40.20
C GLY A 13 -4.30 -1.65 40.45
N ALA A 14 -3.91 -0.39 40.63
CA ALA A 14 -4.86 0.71 40.85
C ALA A 14 -5.75 0.92 39.60
N GLU A 15 -7.08 1.03 39.82
CA GLU A 15 -8.06 1.31 38.77
C GLU A 15 -8.41 2.79 38.75
N LEU A 16 -7.99 3.51 37.69
CA LEU A 16 -8.10 4.95 37.58
C LEU A 16 -8.62 5.37 36.20
N GLY A 17 -9.19 6.57 36.09
CA GLY A 17 -9.46 7.20 34.76
C GLY A 17 -8.19 7.76 34.15
N LYS A 18 -8.19 8.01 32.81
CA LYS A 18 -7.01 8.45 32.04
C LYS A 18 -6.20 9.56 32.72
N THR A 19 -6.82 10.68 33.08
CA THR A 19 -6.09 11.84 33.63
C THR A 19 -5.50 11.53 35.01
N ALA A 20 -6.26 10.80 35.88
CA ALA A 20 -5.76 10.37 37.15
C ALA A 20 -4.61 9.36 37.04
N MET A 21 -4.65 8.51 36.00
CA MET A 21 -3.60 7.54 35.68
C MET A 21 -2.28 8.23 35.33
N LYS A 22 -2.30 9.31 34.51
CA LYS A 22 -1.07 10.11 34.22
C LYS A 22 -0.41 10.54 35.52
N ASN A 23 -1.19 11.20 36.41
CA ASN A 23 -0.65 11.73 37.66
C ASN A 23 -0.13 10.62 38.59
N HIS A 24 -0.81 9.49 38.64
CA HIS A 24 -0.40 8.32 39.39
C HIS A 24 0.92 7.74 38.86
N LEU A 25 1.07 7.56 37.55
CA LEU A 25 2.30 7.03 36.95
C LEU A 25 3.50 7.96 37.19
N LEU A 26 3.33 9.27 37.06
CA LEU A 26 4.39 10.25 37.25
C LEU A 26 4.78 10.51 38.71
N LYS A 27 3.89 10.20 39.68
CA LYS A 27 4.15 10.49 41.10
C LYS A 27 4.47 9.25 41.92
N ASP A 28 3.75 8.16 41.64
CA ASP A 28 3.80 6.98 42.50
C ASP A 28 4.70 5.87 41.93
N HIS A 29 5.06 5.97 40.63
CA HIS A 29 5.84 4.95 39.91
C HIS A 29 7.07 5.49 39.18
N ASP A 30 7.37 6.78 39.33
CA ASP A 30 8.62 7.33 38.85
C ASP A 30 9.79 6.89 39.75
N SER A 31 10.91 6.61 39.16
CA SER A 31 12.17 6.24 39.83
C SER A 31 13.12 7.43 39.80
N GLU A 32 13.79 7.73 40.92
CA GLU A 32 14.75 8.83 40.99
C GLU A 32 16.07 8.54 40.20
N SER A 33 16.22 7.31 39.67
CA SER A 33 17.42 6.90 38.94
C SER A 33 17.15 5.76 37.97
N GLY A 34 17.95 5.67 36.92
CA GLY A 34 17.86 4.62 35.92
C GLY A 34 17.99 5.15 34.50
N GLN A 35 17.36 4.48 33.57
CA GLN A 35 17.28 4.87 32.16
C GLN A 35 16.15 5.90 31.99
N GLU A 36 16.46 7.03 31.34
CA GLU A 36 15.48 8.04 30.98
C GLU A 36 14.52 7.50 29.92
N CYS A 37 13.23 7.70 30.14
CA CYS A 37 12.18 7.28 29.22
C CYS A 37 11.19 8.43 28.96
N ARG A 38 10.52 8.39 27.82
CA ARG A 38 9.31 9.20 27.58
C ARG A 38 8.07 8.41 27.92
N LEU A 39 7.18 9.03 28.65
CA LEU A 39 5.85 8.52 28.94
C LEU A 39 4.89 8.93 27.84
N PHE A 40 4.31 7.97 27.16
CA PHE A 40 3.31 8.18 26.12
C PHE A 40 1.93 7.74 26.60
N ARG A 41 0.91 8.52 26.23
CA ARG A 41 -0.48 8.10 26.22
C ARG A 41 -0.88 7.87 24.78
N ILE A 42 -1.46 6.72 24.49
CA ILE A 42 -1.91 6.31 23.17
C ILE A 42 -3.40 6.05 23.23
N GLU A 43 -4.16 6.60 22.32
CA GLU A 43 -5.62 6.52 22.30
C GLU A 43 -6.09 6.19 20.89
N GLY A 44 -7.20 5.44 20.73
CA GLY A 44 -7.89 5.37 19.44
C GLY A 44 -8.34 6.79 19.05
N ALA A 45 -8.01 7.22 17.83
CA ALA A 45 -8.28 8.59 17.38
C ALA A 45 -9.80 8.87 17.35
N TYR A 46 -10.59 7.91 16.90
CA TYR A 46 -12.06 8.00 16.80
C TYR A 46 -12.80 7.45 18.03
N ASP A 47 -12.24 6.44 18.72
CA ASP A 47 -12.80 5.92 19.98
C ASP A 47 -11.79 6.00 21.12
N LYS A 48 -11.86 7.08 21.87
CA LYS A 48 -11.02 7.37 23.04
C LYS A 48 -11.30 6.50 24.26
N ASN A 49 -12.19 5.50 24.16
CA ASN A 49 -12.36 4.47 25.18
C ASN A 49 -11.21 3.48 25.20
N TYR A 50 -10.55 3.28 24.07
CA TYR A 50 -9.31 2.52 23.98
C TYR A 50 -8.13 3.43 24.27
N TRP A 51 -7.35 3.13 25.31
CA TRP A 51 -6.18 3.91 25.67
C TRP A 51 -5.13 3.09 26.41
N LEU A 52 -3.88 3.47 26.22
CA LEU A 52 -2.69 2.90 26.84
C LEU A 52 -1.82 3.99 27.46
N TYR A 53 -1.03 3.61 28.47
CA TYR A 53 0.17 4.32 28.88
C TYR A 53 1.37 3.40 28.77
N VAL A 54 2.39 3.87 28.07
CA VAL A 54 3.67 3.15 27.92
C VAL A 54 4.83 4.08 28.20
N ASP A 55 5.96 3.54 28.66
CA ASP A 55 7.22 4.25 28.68
C ASP A 55 8.24 3.59 27.74
N ILE A 56 9.04 4.43 27.09
CA ILE A 56 10.04 4.01 26.13
C ILE A 56 11.34 4.78 26.39
N PRO A 57 12.52 4.11 26.45
CA PRO A 57 13.82 4.76 26.60
C PRO A 57 14.08 5.78 25.52
N VAL A 58 14.71 6.90 25.87
CA VAL A 58 14.99 8.02 24.95
C VAL A 58 15.96 7.69 23.82
N ASP A 59 16.75 6.63 23.97
CA ASP A 59 17.70 6.13 22.97
C ASP A 59 17.06 5.23 21.91
N LYS A 60 15.81 4.80 22.11
CA LYS A 60 15.06 3.98 21.17
C LYS A 60 14.38 4.84 20.11
N THR A 61 14.07 4.22 18.97
CA THR A 61 13.30 4.84 17.89
C THR A 61 11.81 4.52 18.01
N LEU A 62 10.96 5.22 17.27
CA LEU A 62 9.52 4.95 17.22
C LEU A 62 9.20 3.56 16.65
N ASN A 63 10.13 2.91 15.96
CA ASN A 63 9.94 1.54 15.47
C ASN A 63 9.55 0.55 16.57
N VAL A 64 10.15 0.68 17.78
CA VAL A 64 9.74 -0.18 18.91
C VAL A 64 8.30 0.07 19.34
N LEU A 65 7.81 1.30 19.18
CA LEU A 65 6.41 1.65 19.48
C LEU A 65 5.47 1.11 18.40
N ASP A 66 5.84 1.18 17.14
CA ASP A 66 5.08 0.59 16.03
C ASP A 66 4.90 -0.93 16.24
N LYS A 67 6.01 -1.67 16.43
CA LYS A 67 5.97 -3.11 16.72
C LYS A 67 5.11 -3.44 17.95
N PHE A 68 5.16 -2.60 18.99
CA PHE A 68 4.34 -2.77 20.18
C PHE A 68 2.84 -2.54 19.89
N LEU A 69 2.49 -1.49 19.15
CA LEU A 69 1.10 -1.17 18.78
C LEU A 69 0.51 -2.24 17.86
N ARG A 70 1.27 -2.73 16.89
CA ARG A 70 0.88 -3.90 16.09
C ARG A 70 0.54 -5.07 16.99
N LYS A 71 1.42 -5.44 17.90
CA LYS A 71 1.24 -6.61 18.76
C LYS A 71 0.04 -6.49 19.71
N ILE A 72 -0.21 -5.30 20.29
CA ILE A 72 -1.27 -5.15 21.31
C ILE A 72 -2.63 -4.81 20.70
N TRP A 73 -2.68 -4.11 19.54
CA TRP A 73 -3.91 -3.52 19.03
C TRP A 73 -4.20 -3.71 17.55
N LEU A 74 -3.20 -3.89 16.69
CA LEU A 74 -3.39 -3.56 15.28
C LEU A 74 -3.19 -4.74 14.33
N GLU A 75 -2.23 -5.63 14.59
CA GLU A 75 -1.81 -6.64 13.62
C GLU A 75 -2.91 -7.64 13.29
N CYS A 76 -3.23 -7.77 12.01
CA CYS A 76 -4.21 -8.72 11.49
C CYS A 76 -3.67 -9.56 10.32
N CYS A 77 -2.96 -8.96 9.34
CA CYS A 77 -2.48 -9.63 8.14
C CYS A 77 -1.28 -8.91 7.47
N GLY A 78 -0.46 -8.16 8.25
CA GLY A 78 0.80 -7.61 7.74
C GLY A 78 0.71 -6.26 7.04
N HIS A 79 -0.33 -5.45 7.31
CA HIS A 79 -0.48 -4.14 6.68
C HIS A 79 0.66 -3.16 7.04
N LEU A 80 0.88 -2.20 6.15
CA LEU A 80 1.81 -1.11 6.37
C LEU A 80 1.31 -0.16 7.48
N SER A 81 2.24 0.54 8.10
CA SER A 81 1.97 1.53 9.13
C SER A 81 2.97 2.67 9.07
N GLU A 82 2.56 3.84 9.57
CA GLU A 82 3.42 5.03 9.65
C GLU A 82 3.08 5.90 10.85
N PHE A 83 3.96 6.85 11.17
CA PHE A 83 3.66 7.93 12.11
C PHE A 83 3.56 9.25 11.34
N GLN A 84 2.43 9.95 11.42
CA GLN A 84 2.31 11.28 10.85
C GLN A 84 3.07 12.30 11.72
N GLY A 85 3.98 13.05 11.08
CA GLY A 85 4.82 14.05 11.73
C GLY A 85 6.08 13.50 12.40
N ALA A 86 6.38 12.20 12.22
CA ALA A 86 7.64 11.59 12.69
C ALA A 86 7.91 10.26 11.98
N GLY A 87 9.11 10.03 11.50
CA GLY A 87 9.50 8.74 10.94
C GLY A 87 9.67 7.65 12.00
N LYS A 88 9.59 6.37 11.62
CA LYS A 88 9.84 5.22 12.51
C LYS A 88 11.24 5.22 13.11
N SER A 89 12.22 5.75 12.38
CA SER A 89 13.62 5.94 12.82
C SER A 89 13.81 7.09 13.82
N THR A 90 12.81 7.97 13.99
CA THR A 90 12.88 9.10 14.92
C THR A 90 13.11 8.63 16.34
N ARG A 91 14.18 9.12 16.98
CA ARG A 91 14.49 8.78 18.37
C ARG A 91 13.46 9.37 19.34
N VAL A 92 13.00 8.54 20.26
CA VAL A 92 12.04 8.90 21.31
C VAL A 92 12.47 10.12 22.13
N GLY A 93 13.77 10.32 22.32
CA GLY A 93 14.32 11.48 23.03
C GLY A 93 14.12 12.82 22.32
N ARG A 94 13.74 12.84 21.03
CA ARG A 94 13.44 14.07 20.28
C ARG A 94 12.13 14.73 20.76
N PHE A 95 11.22 13.95 21.34
CA PHE A 95 9.91 14.45 21.73
C PHE A 95 9.90 15.04 23.12
N SER A 96 9.09 16.10 23.30
CA SER A 96 8.88 16.83 24.55
C SER A 96 7.47 16.67 25.07
N GLU A 97 7.26 16.92 26.38
CA GLU A 97 5.91 16.86 26.96
C GLU A 97 4.96 17.78 26.20
N GLY A 98 3.81 17.23 25.81
CA GLY A 98 2.77 17.92 25.04
C GLY A 98 2.79 17.64 23.55
N ASP A 99 3.89 17.12 23.00
CA ASP A 99 3.95 16.74 21.58
C ASP A 99 2.91 15.67 21.26
N GLN A 100 2.28 15.82 20.08
CA GLN A 100 1.25 14.91 19.61
C GLN A 100 1.52 14.54 18.16
N PHE A 101 1.31 13.28 17.83
CA PHE A 101 1.38 12.75 16.48
C PHE A 101 0.46 11.56 16.33
N LEU A 102 0.13 11.17 15.10
CA LEU A 102 -0.70 10.02 14.80
C LEU A 102 0.15 8.83 14.40
N HIS A 103 -0.31 7.64 14.73
CA HIS A 103 0.13 6.40 14.13
C HIS A 103 -1.02 5.84 13.30
N LEU A 104 -0.74 5.58 12.04
CA LEU A 104 -1.65 5.01 11.05
C LEU A 104 -1.26 3.56 10.81
N TYR A 105 -2.22 2.67 10.82
CA TYR A 105 -2.04 1.27 10.47
C TYR A 105 -3.06 0.88 9.43
N ASP A 106 -2.62 0.25 8.33
CA ASP A 106 -3.46 -0.19 7.20
C ASP A 106 -4.04 1.00 6.40
N PHE A 107 -3.41 1.36 5.30
CA PHE A 107 -3.84 2.51 4.48
C PHE A 107 -5.15 2.27 3.71
N GLY A 108 -5.63 1.01 3.66
CA GLY A 108 -6.91 0.66 3.05
C GLY A 108 -8.10 0.80 4.00
N SER A 109 -7.99 0.25 5.22
CA SER A 109 -8.99 0.38 6.31
C SER A 109 -8.31 0.92 7.56
N THR A 110 -7.91 2.18 7.48
CA THR A 110 -6.98 2.80 8.41
C THR A 110 -7.49 2.82 9.84
N THR A 111 -6.67 2.29 10.74
CA THR A 111 -6.85 2.47 12.17
C THR A 111 -5.86 3.51 12.67
N GLU A 112 -6.36 4.64 13.10
CA GLU A 112 -5.58 5.74 13.61
C GLU A 112 -5.48 5.71 15.12
N THR A 113 -4.28 5.93 15.65
CA THR A 113 -4.05 6.09 17.10
C THR A 113 -3.33 7.41 17.37
N LEU A 114 -3.90 8.21 18.28
CA LEU A 114 -3.32 9.47 18.72
C LEU A 114 -2.31 9.21 19.84
N ILE A 115 -1.07 9.62 19.63
CA ILE A 115 0.03 9.50 20.57
C ILE A 115 0.31 10.87 21.18
N THR A 116 0.34 10.96 22.52
CA THR A 116 0.65 12.20 23.24
C THR A 116 1.80 11.93 24.21
N VAL A 117 2.82 12.75 24.19
CA VAL A 117 3.92 12.73 25.17
C VAL A 117 3.44 13.34 26.46
N MET A 118 3.45 12.57 27.54
CA MET A 118 2.87 12.95 28.83
C MET A 118 3.90 13.41 29.85
N GLY A 119 5.19 13.24 29.57
CA GLY A 119 6.29 13.62 30.45
C GLY A 119 7.47 12.66 30.34
N THR A 120 8.42 12.81 31.26
CA THR A 120 9.61 11.96 31.41
C THR A 120 9.46 11.07 32.61
N THR A 121 9.91 9.82 32.49
CA THR A 121 9.99 8.84 33.59
C THR A 121 11.37 8.21 33.62
N TRP A 122 11.72 7.61 34.76
CA TRP A 122 12.98 6.90 34.93
C TRP A 122 12.69 5.45 35.33
N ARG A 123 13.42 4.50 34.75
CA ARG A 123 13.26 3.08 35.11
C ARG A 123 14.61 2.32 35.10
N PRO A 124 14.72 1.22 35.88
CA PRO A 124 15.84 0.29 35.69
C PRO A 124 15.86 -0.25 34.26
N PRO A 125 17.04 -0.46 33.66
CA PRO A 125 17.14 -1.09 32.33
C PRO A 125 16.41 -2.44 32.30
N GLN A 126 15.63 -2.68 31.26
CA GLN A 126 14.87 -3.91 31.04
C GLN A 126 15.09 -4.42 29.63
N LYS A 127 14.80 -5.69 29.38
CA LYS A 127 14.92 -6.31 28.06
C LYS A 127 13.90 -5.70 27.07
N GLU A 128 12.67 -5.46 27.53
CA GLU A 128 11.60 -4.88 26.72
C GLU A 128 11.85 -3.39 26.51
N ALA A 129 11.88 -2.98 25.24
CA ALA A 129 12.04 -1.58 24.86
C ALA A 129 10.79 -0.75 25.26
N VAL A 130 9.60 -1.30 25.05
CA VAL A 130 8.32 -0.67 25.43
C VAL A 130 7.76 -1.36 26.65
N ARG A 131 7.48 -0.60 27.71
CA ARG A 131 6.81 -1.13 28.92
C ARG A 131 5.37 -0.62 29.00
N LEU A 132 4.40 -1.56 29.02
CA LEU A 132 2.99 -1.23 29.27
C LEU A 132 2.82 -0.89 30.76
N LEU A 133 2.36 0.32 31.03
CA LEU A 133 2.15 0.84 32.38
C LEU A 133 0.69 0.81 32.81
N ALA A 134 -0.21 1.13 31.88
CA ALA A 134 -1.64 1.08 32.13
C ALA A 134 -2.41 0.87 30.84
N ARG A 135 -3.58 0.24 30.95
CA ARG A 135 -4.51 0.01 29.84
C ARG A 135 -5.95 0.16 30.32
N ASN A 136 -6.84 0.65 29.44
CA ASN A 136 -8.27 0.68 29.74
C ASN A 136 -8.82 -0.72 30.07
N VAL A 137 -9.80 -0.76 30.96
CA VAL A 137 -10.59 -1.98 31.17
C VAL A 137 -11.35 -2.27 29.86
N PRO A 138 -11.37 -3.54 29.39
CA PRO A 138 -12.07 -3.89 28.16
C PRO A 138 -13.51 -3.36 28.15
N PRO A 139 -13.95 -2.67 27.08
CA PRO A 139 -15.33 -2.24 26.94
C PRO A 139 -16.27 -3.45 26.97
N GLN A 140 -17.41 -3.31 27.62
CA GLN A 140 -18.44 -4.34 27.67
C GLN A 140 -19.60 -3.94 26.78
N PHE A 141 -19.91 -4.78 25.82
CA PHE A 141 -21.01 -4.60 24.88
C PHE A 141 -22.16 -5.54 25.24
N SER A 142 -23.37 -5.07 25.03
CA SER A 142 -24.57 -5.88 25.24
C SER A 142 -25.04 -6.49 23.91
N CYS A 143 -25.38 -7.76 23.92
CA CYS A 143 -25.95 -8.44 22.78
C CYS A 143 -27.20 -7.72 22.26
N ASN A 144 -27.23 -7.39 20.98
CA ASN A 144 -28.33 -6.70 20.31
C ASN A 144 -29.68 -7.43 20.45
N LYS A 145 -29.66 -8.75 20.55
CA LYS A 145 -30.89 -9.57 20.57
C LYS A 145 -31.40 -9.88 21.97
N CYS A 146 -30.53 -10.13 22.96
CA CYS A 146 -30.96 -10.60 24.29
C CYS A 146 -30.39 -9.79 25.46
N GLY A 147 -29.53 -8.80 25.23
CA GLY A 147 -28.93 -7.98 26.28
C GLY A 147 -27.86 -8.68 27.14
N ALA A 148 -27.53 -9.94 26.88
CA ALA A 148 -26.41 -10.62 27.52
C ALA A 148 -25.07 -10.00 27.11
N LEU A 149 -23.98 -10.31 27.82
CA LEU A 149 -22.65 -9.87 27.46
C LEU A 149 -22.33 -10.40 26.03
N ALA A 150 -21.89 -9.52 25.15
CA ALA A 150 -21.47 -9.88 23.81
C ALA A 150 -20.07 -10.47 23.82
N GLU A 151 -19.86 -11.48 23.00
CA GLU A 151 -18.59 -12.16 22.76
C GLU A 151 -18.11 -11.95 21.34
N TYR A 152 -19.04 -11.60 20.45
CA TYR A 152 -18.78 -11.39 19.02
C TYR A 152 -19.29 -10.03 18.57
N VAL A 153 -18.60 -9.47 17.60
CA VAL A 153 -19.00 -8.31 16.84
C VAL A 153 -19.24 -8.75 15.40
N ASP A 154 -20.35 -8.35 14.83
CA ASP A 154 -20.60 -8.48 13.40
C ASP A 154 -19.81 -7.38 12.71
N ALA A 155 -18.75 -7.76 12.01
CA ALA A 155 -17.88 -6.84 11.30
C ALA A 155 -18.66 -6.06 10.21
N GLU A 156 -19.70 -6.64 9.65
CA GLU A 156 -20.60 -5.96 8.72
C GLU A 156 -21.52 -4.96 9.43
N GLY A 157 -22.03 -5.35 10.60
CA GLY A 157 -22.95 -4.53 11.39
C GLY A 157 -22.32 -3.30 12.04
N LEU A 158 -21.00 -3.27 12.25
CA LEU A 158 -20.30 -2.15 12.89
C LEU A 158 -20.56 -0.78 12.21
N TRP A 159 -20.87 -0.78 10.93
CA TRP A 159 -21.03 0.43 10.13
C TRP A 159 -22.49 0.79 9.83
N VAL A 160 -23.41 -0.12 10.11
CA VAL A 160 -24.83 0.00 9.69
C VAL A 160 -25.81 -0.11 10.86
N ASP A 161 -25.46 -0.88 11.88
CA ASP A 161 -26.33 -1.17 13.02
C ASP A 161 -26.00 -0.30 14.24
N GLU A 162 -27.02 0.13 14.97
CA GLU A 162 -26.86 0.82 16.25
C GLU A 162 -26.13 -0.06 17.30
N SER A 163 -26.10 -1.39 17.10
CA SER A 163 -25.44 -2.33 18.01
C SER A 163 -25.14 -3.66 17.30
N PRO A 164 -23.96 -3.83 16.68
CA PRO A 164 -23.57 -5.04 15.93
C PRO A 164 -23.04 -6.17 16.82
N PHE A 165 -23.34 -6.15 18.11
CA PHE A 165 -22.75 -7.05 19.09
C PHE A 165 -23.67 -8.23 19.43
N TYR A 166 -23.11 -9.44 19.50
CA TYR A 166 -23.83 -10.67 19.79
C TYR A 166 -23.16 -11.53 20.86
N CYS A 167 -23.95 -12.15 21.72
CA CYS A 167 -23.44 -13.23 22.58
C CYS A 167 -23.34 -14.54 21.79
N ALA A 168 -22.59 -15.54 22.28
CA ALA A 168 -22.39 -16.83 21.62
C ALA A 168 -23.70 -17.53 21.21
N LYS A 169 -24.80 -17.36 21.97
CA LYS A 169 -26.10 -17.98 21.66
C LYS A 169 -26.85 -17.29 20.52
N CYS A 170 -26.62 -16.00 20.33
CA CYS A 170 -27.34 -15.20 19.32
C CYS A 170 -26.52 -15.04 18.03
N ALA A 171 -25.22 -15.15 18.10
CA ALA A 171 -24.31 -14.98 16.98
C ALA A 171 -24.67 -15.85 15.79
N GLY A 172 -24.60 -17.16 15.91
CA GLY A 172 -24.91 -18.10 14.81
C GLY A 172 -26.38 -18.16 14.38
N LYS A 173 -27.27 -17.37 15.01
CA LYS A 173 -28.69 -17.33 14.65
C LYS A 173 -29.09 -16.05 13.93
N TYR A 174 -28.43 -14.94 14.20
CA TYR A 174 -28.86 -13.60 13.80
C TYR A 174 -27.79 -12.81 13.03
N ALA A 175 -26.57 -13.32 12.95
CA ALA A 175 -25.49 -12.77 12.19
C ALA A 175 -24.89 -13.84 11.28
N ASP A 176 -24.18 -13.43 10.22
CA ASP A 176 -23.44 -14.34 9.35
C ASP A 176 -22.18 -14.82 10.10
N GLU A 177 -22.01 -16.16 10.22
CA GLU A 177 -20.86 -16.74 10.94
C GLU A 177 -19.53 -16.31 10.34
N ASP A 178 -19.47 -16.07 9.03
CA ASP A 178 -18.26 -15.65 8.31
C ASP A 178 -17.88 -14.19 8.60
N MET A 179 -18.80 -13.38 9.15
CA MET A 179 -18.60 -11.97 9.50
C MET A 179 -18.45 -11.74 11.00
N LEU A 180 -18.55 -12.78 11.79
CA LEU A 180 -18.41 -12.68 13.24
C LEU A 180 -16.95 -12.72 13.66
N LEU A 181 -16.50 -11.63 14.27
CA LEU A 181 -15.17 -11.51 14.86
C LEU A 181 -15.28 -11.45 16.39
N PRO A 182 -14.27 -11.88 17.15
CA PRO A 182 -14.29 -11.76 18.61
C PRO A 182 -14.30 -10.30 19.04
N VAL A 183 -15.02 -10.00 20.13
CA VAL A 183 -14.94 -8.71 20.82
C VAL A 183 -13.56 -8.58 21.46
N THR A 184 -12.80 -7.57 21.05
CA THR A 184 -11.41 -7.33 21.49
C THR A 184 -11.27 -5.98 22.21
N ASN A 185 -10.20 -5.82 22.99
CA ASN A 185 -9.86 -4.54 23.63
C ASN A 185 -8.91 -3.72 22.71
N SER A 186 -9.38 -3.40 21.51
CA SER A 186 -8.60 -2.72 20.50
C SER A 186 -9.46 -1.75 19.69
N PRO A 187 -8.93 -0.58 19.28
CA PRO A 187 -9.60 0.31 18.35
C PRO A 187 -9.76 -0.32 16.93
N ARG A 188 -9.05 -1.43 16.63
CA ARG A 188 -9.19 -2.18 15.38
C ARG A 188 -10.25 -3.29 15.44
N MET A 189 -10.99 -3.41 16.52
CA MET A 189 -12.04 -4.42 16.68
C MET A 189 -13.02 -4.39 15.51
N GLY A 190 -13.25 -5.57 14.88
CA GLY A 190 -14.17 -5.72 13.75
C GLY A 190 -13.64 -5.24 12.40
N VAL A 191 -12.38 -4.80 12.31
CA VAL A 191 -11.75 -4.32 11.07
C VAL A 191 -10.82 -5.39 10.51
N CYS A 192 -10.91 -5.66 9.21
CA CYS A 192 -9.98 -6.52 8.44
C CYS A 192 -9.69 -7.90 9.09
N GLY A 193 -10.72 -8.55 9.63
CA GLY A 193 -10.56 -9.87 10.28
C GLY A 193 -9.77 -9.86 11.60
N TYR A 194 -9.53 -8.69 12.21
CA TYR A 194 -8.75 -8.56 13.44
C TYR A 194 -9.39 -9.35 14.59
N ALA A 195 -8.69 -10.36 15.06
CA ALA A 195 -9.13 -11.23 16.17
C ALA A 195 -8.36 -11.00 17.49
N GLY A 196 -7.35 -10.14 17.48
CA GLY A 196 -6.54 -9.82 18.67
C GLY A 196 -5.63 -10.97 19.11
N GLU A 197 -5.23 -11.85 18.21
CA GLU A 197 -4.47 -13.08 18.54
C GLU A 197 -3.09 -12.79 19.16
N LEU A 198 -2.45 -11.68 18.76
CA LEU A 198 -1.15 -11.27 19.27
C LEU A 198 -1.23 -10.52 20.61
N ASP A 199 -2.43 -10.12 21.06
CA ASP A 199 -2.60 -9.43 22.34
C ASP A 199 -2.43 -10.37 23.53
N THR A 200 -1.21 -10.49 24.00
CA THR A 200 -0.85 -11.28 25.19
C THR A 200 -0.82 -10.45 26.48
N PHE A 201 -1.18 -9.16 26.41
CA PHE A 201 -1.10 -8.21 27.52
C PHE A 201 -2.33 -8.26 28.44
N THR A 202 -2.62 -9.45 28.97
CA THR A 202 -3.71 -9.61 29.95
C THR A 202 -3.32 -8.99 31.28
N PHE A 203 -4.20 -8.16 31.84
CA PHE A 203 -4.00 -7.62 33.20
C PHE A 203 -4.07 -8.72 34.25
N VAL A 204 -2.98 -8.86 34.97
CA VAL A 204 -2.93 -9.73 36.18
C VAL A 204 -2.68 -8.85 37.38
N GLN A 205 -3.54 -8.93 38.41
CA GLN A 205 -3.40 -8.10 39.58
C GLN A 205 -2.08 -8.38 40.30
N PRO A 206 -1.21 -7.38 40.51
CA PRO A 206 0.02 -7.58 41.24
C PRO A 206 -0.25 -8.08 42.68
N SER A 207 0.51 -9.07 43.13
CA SER A 207 0.35 -9.64 44.47
C SER A 207 0.65 -8.60 45.54
N GLY A 208 -0.40 -8.17 46.29
CA GLY A 208 -0.28 -7.21 47.39
C GLY A 208 -1.28 -6.03 47.36
N ALA A 209 -2.10 -5.88 46.33
CA ALA A 209 -3.09 -4.81 46.24
C ALA A 209 -4.46 -5.20 46.86
N PRO A 210 -5.17 -4.28 47.54
CA PRO A 210 -6.48 -4.58 48.11
C PRO A 210 -7.55 -4.70 47.02
N ALA A 211 -8.34 -5.78 47.09
CA ALA A 211 -9.44 -6.04 46.18
C ALA A 211 -10.60 -5.04 46.36
N SER A 212 -10.98 -4.30 45.33
CA SER A 212 -12.20 -3.51 45.28
C SER A 212 -13.36 -4.35 44.73
N ALA A 213 -14.44 -4.48 45.52
CA ALA A 213 -15.62 -5.26 45.16
C ALA A 213 -16.49 -4.57 44.10
N PRO A 214 -17.17 -5.35 43.22
CA PRO A 214 -18.02 -4.78 42.16
C PRO A 214 -19.37 -4.28 42.75
N ARG A 215 -19.71 -3.04 42.45
CA ARG A 215 -21.05 -2.49 42.72
C ARG A 215 -21.92 -2.63 41.47
N THR A 216 -22.87 -3.54 41.51
CA THR A 216 -23.98 -3.62 40.57
C THR A 216 -25.04 -2.56 40.89
N SER A 217 -25.38 -1.70 39.95
CA SER A 217 -26.59 -0.90 40.00
C SER A 217 -27.34 -0.95 38.69
N ALA A 218 -28.43 -1.68 38.70
CA ALA A 218 -29.41 -1.66 37.61
C ALA A 218 -30.21 -0.34 37.66
N ARG A 219 -30.25 0.40 36.58
CA ARG A 219 -31.23 1.47 36.36
C ARG A 219 -31.99 1.22 35.07
N LYS A 220 -33.30 1.05 35.22
CA LYS A 220 -34.28 1.03 34.13
C LYS A 220 -34.37 2.43 33.53
N GLY A 221 -34.18 2.54 32.22
CA GLY A 221 -34.38 3.77 31.47
C GLY A 221 -35.35 3.54 30.31
N HIS A 222 -36.31 4.47 30.20
CA HIS A 222 -37.44 4.47 29.29
C HIS A 222 -37.04 4.49 27.81
N ARG A 223 -37.73 3.64 27.05
CA ARG A 223 -37.74 3.57 25.59
C ARG A 223 -38.52 4.79 25.05
N LYS A 224 -37.85 5.64 24.28
CA LYS A 224 -38.46 6.65 23.39
C LYS A 224 -38.42 6.13 21.96
N GLU A 225 -39.61 5.91 21.42
CA GLU A 225 -39.77 5.57 19.99
C GLU A 225 -39.34 6.76 19.13
N LEU A 226 -38.35 6.53 18.28
CA LEU A 226 -37.99 7.45 17.20
C LEU A 226 -38.78 7.09 15.94
N ARG A 227 -39.49 8.10 15.43
CA ARG A 227 -40.25 8.06 14.18
C ARG A 227 -39.34 7.71 13.02
N LYS A 228 -39.75 6.72 12.22
CA LYS A 228 -39.21 6.45 10.87
C LYS A 228 -39.34 7.71 10.02
N GLN A 229 -38.23 8.20 9.53
CA GLN A 229 -38.26 9.16 8.39
C GLN A 229 -38.54 8.40 7.09
N PRO A 230 -39.19 9.00 6.11
CA PRO A 230 -39.48 8.31 4.86
C PRO A 230 -38.18 8.09 4.07
N GLU A 231 -37.99 6.85 3.63
CA GLU A 231 -36.96 6.45 2.69
C GLU A 231 -37.10 7.29 1.40
N ASN A 232 -36.20 8.26 1.22
CA ASN A 232 -35.90 8.75 -0.11
C ASN A 232 -35.09 7.64 -0.79
N SER A 233 -35.65 7.00 -1.79
CA SER A 233 -34.92 6.12 -2.69
C SER A 233 -33.78 6.94 -3.32
N VAL A 234 -32.59 6.77 -2.84
CA VAL A 234 -31.39 7.27 -3.51
C VAL A 234 -31.32 6.54 -4.84
N ALA A 235 -31.34 7.25 -5.96
CA ALA A 235 -31.02 6.67 -7.26
C ALA A 235 -29.65 5.98 -7.11
N GLY A 236 -29.56 4.71 -7.52
CA GLY A 236 -28.32 3.95 -7.39
C GLY A 236 -27.14 4.71 -8.01
N LEU A 237 -25.99 4.62 -7.39
CA LEU A 237 -24.76 5.31 -7.82
C LEU A 237 -24.36 4.90 -9.25
N TYR A 238 -24.65 3.64 -9.61
CA TYR A 238 -24.40 3.05 -10.91
C TYR A 238 -25.66 2.36 -11.45
N PRO A 239 -25.74 2.11 -12.78
CA PRO A 239 -26.80 1.32 -13.37
C PRO A 239 -26.85 -0.10 -12.78
N ASP A 240 -28.06 -0.64 -12.58
CA ASP A 240 -28.27 -2.01 -12.09
C ASP A 240 -27.50 -3.06 -12.93
N GLU A 241 -27.35 -2.82 -14.22
CA GLU A 241 -26.62 -3.69 -15.15
C GLU A 241 -25.15 -3.86 -14.76
N LEU A 242 -24.46 -2.78 -14.31
CA LEU A 242 -23.06 -2.87 -13.88
C LEU A 242 -22.91 -3.76 -12.64
N TYR A 243 -23.82 -3.62 -11.67
CA TYR A 243 -23.82 -4.48 -10.48
C TYR A 243 -24.15 -5.94 -10.83
N GLU A 244 -25.13 -6.18 -11.72
CA GLU A 244 -25.48 -7.51 -12.19
C GLU A 244 -24.27 -8.23 -12.76
N LEU A 245 -23.54 -7.55 -13.64
CA LEU A 245 -22.33 -8.09 -14.28
C LEU A 245 -21.19 -8.31 -13.30
N ALA A 246 -20.98 -7.40 -12.36
CA ALA A 246 -19.95 -7.55 -11.33
C ALA A 246 -20.22 -8.74 -10.40
N PHE A 247 -21.48 -8.93 -9.99
CA PHE A 247 -21.86 -10.10 -9.19
C PHE A 247 -21.84 -11.40 -10.00
N ALA A 248 -22.14 -11.35 -11.30
CA ALA A 248 -21.95 -12.51 -12.19
C ALA A 248 -20.47 -12.86 -12.33
N PHE A 249 -19.60 -11.88 -12.52
CA PHE A 249 -18.14 -12.02 -12.56
C PHE A 249 -17.61 -12.64 -11.27
N ARG A 250 -18.02 -12.12 -10.09
CA ARG A 250 -17.70 -12.73 -8.79
C ARG A 250 -18.11 -14.20 -8.71
N SER A 251 -19.30 -14.52 -9.18
CA SER A 251 -19.84 -15.88 -9.08
C SER A 251 -19.18 -16.86 -10.05
N ALA A 252 -18.79 -16.38 -11.22
CA ALA A 252 -18.15 -17.15 -12.28
C ALA A 252 -16.66 -17.43 -12.00
N LYS A 253 -15.99 -16.58 -11.20
CA LYS A 253 -14.58 -16.69 -10.82
C LYS A 253 -13.63 -16.93 -12.01
N PRO A 254 -13.59 -16.04 -13.02
CA PRO A 254 -12.75 -16.26 -14.19
C PRO A 254 -11.24 -16.33 -13.87
N TRP A 255 -10.80 -15.73 -12.76
CA TRP A 255 -9.44 -15.85 -12.23
C TRP A 255 -9.02 -17.28 -11.84
N ASP A 256 -9.93 -18.20 -11.63
CA ASP A 256 -9.57 -19.61 -11.44
C ASP A 256 -8.95 -20.22 -12.71
N ARG A 257 -9.11 -19.57 -13.89
CA ARG A 257 -8.73 -20.08 -15.22
C ARG A 257 -7.79 -19.18 -16.00
N LEU A 258 -7.79 -17.87 -15.71
CA LEU A 258 -6.95 -16.87 -16.38
C LEU A 258 -5.88 -16.36 -15.43
N TYR A 259 -4.69 -16.16 -15.95
CA TYR A 259 -3.65 -15.36 -15.32
C TYR A 259 -3.78 -13.90 -15.76
N GLU A 260 -3.22 -12.99 -15.00
CA GLU A 260 -3.30 -11.55 -15.24
C GLU A 260 -2.64 -11.09 -16.54
N ASP A 261 -1.65 -11.82 -17.01
CA ASP A 261 -0.95 -11.59 -18.28
C ASP A 261 -1.62 -12.26 -19.49
N GLU A 262 -2.61 -13.12 -19.30
CA GLU A 262 -3.43 -13.74 -20.35
C GLU A 262 -4.53 -12.79 -20.80
N LEU A 263 -4.15 -11.75 -21.55
CA LEU A 263 -5.05 -10.70 -22.00
C LEU A 263 -6.03 -11.18 -23.08
N PHE A 264 -7.21 -10.59 -23.06
CA PHE A 264 -8.13 -10.57 -24.19
C PHE A 264 -8.53 -9.12 -24.51
N ALA A 265 -9.13 -8.87 -25.67
CA ALA A 265 -9.45 -7.53 -26.10
C ALA A 265 -10.93 -7.36 -26.47
N ILE A 266 -11.39 -6.12 -26.31
CA ILE A 266 -12.68 -5.64 -26.80
C ILE A 266 -12.47 -4.38 -27.66
N PRO A 267 -13.27 -4.15 -28.71
CA PRO A 267 -13.26 -2.86 -29.40
C PRO A 267 -13.92 -1.78 -28.52
N LEU A 268 -13.27 -0.62 -28.43
CA LEU A 268 -13.81 0.54 -27.70
C LEU A 268 -14.65 1.42 -28.62
N PRO A 269 -15.55 2.28 -28.07
CA PRO A 269 -16.39 3.17 -28.86
C PRO A 269 -15.61 4.16 -29.75
N ASN A 270 -14.45 4.61 -29.30
CA ASN A 270 -13.55 5.50 -30.03
C ASN A 270 -12.77 4.81 -31.17
N GLY A 271 -12.95 3.49 -31.36
CA GLY A 271 -12.26 2.67 -32.36
C GLY A 271 -10.90 2.11 -31.91
N GLU A 272 -10.47 2.40 -30.70
CA GLU A 272 -9.28 1.79 -30.11
C GLU A 272 -9.56 0.37 -29.57
N THR A 273 -8.52 -0.28 -29.09
CA THR A 273 -8.59 -1.60 -28.48
C THR A 273 -8.56 -1.45 -26.96
N GLY A 274 -9.51 -2.04 -26.24
CA GLY A 274 -9.47 -2.20 -24.79
C GLY A 274 -8.85 -3.55 -24.43
N TYR A 275 -7.70 -3.54 -23.78
CA TYR A 275 -7.00 -4.75 -23.33
C TYR A 275 -7.49 -5.11 -21.95
N CYS A 276 -8.03 -6.31 -21.79
CA CYS A 276 -8.66 -6.77 -20.55
C CYS A 276 -7.76 -7.77 -19.83
N SER A 277 -7.48 -7.51 -18.56
CA SER A 277 -6.75 -8.38 -17.64
C SER A 277 -7.67 -8.86 -16.53
N VAL A 278 -7.63 -10.16 -16.22
CA VAL A 278 -8.35 -10.76 -15.08
C VAL A 278 -7.35 -11.12 -14.00
N MET A 279 -7.41 -10.45 -12.88
CA MET A 279 -6.53 -10.65 -11.74
C MET A 279 -7.18 -11.53 -10.67
N GLY A 280 -6.37 -12.24 -9.88
CA GLY A 280 -6.84 -12.99 -8.71
C GLY A 280 -6.46 -14.47 -8.69
N LYS A 281 -5.69 -14.98 -9.65
CA LYS A 281 -5.25 -16.38 -9.69
C LYS A 281 -4.46 -16.79 -8.45
N ARG A 282 -3.67 -15.86 -7.89
CA ARG A 282 -2.88 -16.07 -6.67
C ARG A 282 -3.67 -15.79 -5.38
N GLY A 283 -4.91 -15.27 -5.47
CA GLY A 283 -5.82 -15.06 -4.34
C GLY A 283 -5.68 -13.71 -3.63
N GLU A 284 -4.85 -12.81 -4.12
CA GLU A 284 -4.55 -11.52 -3.47
C GLU A 284 -5.55 -10.42 -3.84
N HIS A 285 -5.82 -10.22 -5.14
CA HIS A 285 -6.67 -9.15 -5.64
C HIS A 285 -7.58 -9.66 -6.76
N PHE A 286 -8.90 -9.66 -6.54
CA PHE A 286 -9.87 -10.16 -7.53
C PHE A 286 -10.43 -9.00 -8.33
N ALA A 287 -10.02 -8.87 -9.59
CA ALA A 287 -10.45 -7.76 -10.42
C ALA A 287 -10.49 -8.08 -11.91
N LEU A 288 -11.21 -7.23 -12.64
CA LEU A 288 -11.11 -7.07 -14.07
C LEU A 288 -10.67 -5.63 -14.36
N ALA A 289 -9.55 -5.45 -15.04
CA ALA A 289 -9.10 -4.15 -15.52
C ALA A 289 -9.18 -4.08 -17.05
N VAL A 290 -9.51 -2.90 -17.57
CA VAL A 290 -9.51 -2.57 -18.99
C VAL A 290 -8.52 -1.45 -19.23
N TYR A 291 -7.52 -1.71 -20.02
CA TYR A 291 -6.46 -0.80 -20.41
C TYR A 291 -6.77 -0.24 -21.81
N PRO A 292 -7.18 1.03 -21.94
CA PRO A 292 -7.61 1.59 -23.23
C PRO A 292 -6.42 2.00 -24.11
N GLY A 293 -6.46 1.57 -25.37
CA GLY A 293 -5.50 1.97 -26.38
C GLY A 293 -4.07 1.56 -26.10
N GLU A 294 -3.14 2.17 -26.84
CA GLU A 294 -1.69 1.89 -26.72
C GLU A 294 -1.11 2.37 -25.39
N GLN A 295 -1.54 3.54 -24.90
CA GLN A 295 -1.08 4.09 -23.62
C GLN A 295 -1.55 3.23 -22.44
N GLY A 296 -2.80 2.74 -22.46
CA GLY A 296 -3.28 1.80 -21.46
C GLY A 296 -2.46 0.51 -21.46
N LEU A 297 -2.22 -0.09 -22.63
CA LEU A 297 -1.39 -1.29 -22.73
C LEU A 297 0.03 -1.06 -22.22
N GLN A 298 0.63 0.08 -22.55
CA GLN A 298 1.96 0.46 -22.06
C GLN A 298 1.98 0.55 -20.52
N SER A 299 0.95 1.18 -19.91
CA SER A 299 0.85 1.26 -18.47
C SER A 299 0.73 -0.13 -17.81
N PHE A 300 0.01 -1.06 -18.43
CA PHE A 300 -0.04 -2.46 -18.01
C PHE A 300 1.33 -3.12 -18.07
N GLN A 301 2.06 -2.95 -19.17
CA GLN A 301 3.41 -3.51 -19.35
C GLN A 301 4.37 -2.98 -18.28
N HIS A 302 4.33 -1.69 -17.95
CA HIS A 302 5.16 -1.11 -16.89
C HIS A 302 4.89 -1.73 -15.53
N VAL A 303 3.62 -1.96 -15.17
CA VAL A 303 3.28 -2.62 -13.89
C VAL A 303 3.78 -4.06 -13.87
N GLN A 304 3.72 -4.77 -14.98
CA GLN A 304 4.25 -6.14 -15.07
C GLN A 304 5.77 -6.17 -14.98
N GLU A 305 6.48 -5.23 -15.61
CA GLU A 305 7.93 -5.10 -15.47
C GLU A 305 8.35 -4.87 -14.02
N ALA A 306 7.62 -4.00 -13.30
CA ALA A 306 7.87 -3.77 -11.88
C ALA A 306 7.61 -5.02 -11.03
N ALA A 307 6.55 -5.77 -11.32
CA ALA A 307 6.24 -7.03 -10.63
C ALA A 307 7.31 -8.09 -10.89
N ASP A 308 7.77 -8.21 -12.13
CA ASP A 308 8.85 -9.11 -12.52
C ASP A 308 10.17 -8.74 -11.82
N ALA A 309 10.51 -7.43 -11.75
CA ALA A 309 11.70 -6.95 -11.06
C ALA A 309 11.69 -7.32 -9.57
N ILE A 310 10.54 -7.21 -8.91
CA ILE A 310 10.37 -7.65 -7.51
C ILE A 310 10.54 -9.17 -7.39
N GLU A 311 9.92 -9.95 -8.27
CA GLU A 311 10.01 -11.43 -8.24
C GLU A 311 11.46 -11.90 -8.46
N TRP A 312 12.25 -11.19 -9.28
CA TRP A 312 13.65 -11.50 -9.54
C TRP A 312 14.63 -10.80 -8.58
N PHE A 313 14.15 -10.14 -7.51
CA PHE A 313 14.96 -9.40 -6.54
C PHE A 313 15.85 -8.29 -7.16
N GLU A 314 15.50 -7.82 -8.32
CA GLU A 314 15.98 -6.58 -8.87
C GLU A 314 15.10 -5.45 -8.31
N LEU A 315 15.32 -5.11 -7.03
CA LEU A 315 14.51 -4.08 -6.36
C LEU A 315 14.68 -2.76 -7.12
N PRO A 316 13.64 -2.29 -7.80
CA PRO A 316 13.71 -0.99 -8.44
C PRO A 316 13.86 0.10 -7.38
N ASN A 317 14.47 1.21 -7.76
CA ASN A 317 14.49 2.42 -6.95
C ASN A 317 13.06 2.73 -6.44
N PRO A 318 12.87 3.04 -5.14
CA PRO A 318 11.54 3.29 -4.55
C PRO A 318 10.71 4.35 -5.30
N LEU A 319 11.35 5.40 -5.84
CA LEU A 319 10.67 6.41 -6.67
C LEU A 319 10.15 5.81 -7.97
N LYS A 320 10.94 4.98 -8.65
CA LYS A 320 10.51 4.28 -9.86
C LYS A 320 9.39 3.29 -9.57
N MET A 321 9.46 2.57 -8.44
CA MET A 321 8.38 1.67 -8.02
C MET A 321 7.07 2.42 -7.82
N GLN A 322 7.10 3.54 -7.12
CA GLN A 322 5.91 4.36 -6.92
C GLN A 322 5.38 4.91 -8.25
N GLU A 323 6.26 5.36 -9.14
CA GLU A 323 5.87 5.82 -10.46
C GLU A 323 5.18 4.73 -11.28
N TYR A 324 5.69 3.50 -11.30
CA TYR A 324 5.04 2.37 -11.98
C TYR A 324 3.62 2.14 -11.46
N MET A 325 3.44 2.18 -10.14
CA MET A 325 2.12 2.01 -9.52
C MET A 325 1.16 3.16 -9.85
N LEU A 326 1.67 4.40 -9.93
CA LEU A 326 0.89 5.60 -10.22
C LEU A 326 0.81 5.94 -11.73
N SER A 327 1.46 5.18 -12.59
CA SER A 327 1.40 5.35 -14.04
C SER A 327 0.24 4.58 -14.69
N GLN A 328 -0.54 3.84 -13.92
CA GLN A 328 -1.63 3.04 -14.44
C GLN A 328 -2.67 3.89 -15.16
N MET A 329 -3.11 3.40 -16.31
CA MET A 329 -4.19 3.97 -17.11
C MET A 329 -5.21 2.88 -17.43
N CYS A 330 -6.18 2.70 -16.55
CA CYS A 330 -7.22 1.68 -16.72
C CYS A 330 -8.52 2.04 -16.00
N ILE A 331 -9.60 1.37 -16.38
CA ILE A 331 -10.83 1.29 -15.60
C ILE A 331 -10.98 -0.12 -15.05
N GLN A 332 -11.41 -0.24 -13.81
CA GLN A 332 -11.36 -1.48 -13.07
C GLN A 332 -12.66 -1.76 -12.31
N CYS A 333 -13.08 -3.02 -12.34
CA CYS A 333 -14.02 -3.59 -11.38
C CYS A 333 -13.23 -4.53 -10.46
N SER A 334 -13.07 -4.18 -9.20
CA SER A 334 -12.47 -5.03 -8.18
C SER A 334 -13.54 -5.58 -7.23
N LEU A 335 -13.19 -6.65 -6.54
CA LEU A 335 -14.01 -7.23 -5.47
C LEU A 335 -13.29 -6.97 -4.15
N GLU A 336 -13.80 -6.02 -3.41
CA GLU A 336 -13.13 -5.48 -2.24
C GLU A 336 -13.80 -5.87 -0.94
N ASN A 337 -13.05 -5.67 0.15
CA ASN A 337 -13.64 -5.62 1.47
C ASN A 337 -14.51 -4.35 1.56
N LYS A 338 -15.64 -4.44 2.26
CA LYS A 338 -16.56 -3.31 2.46
C LYS A 338 -15.90 -2.03 3.02
N ASN A 339 -14.78 -2.18 3.73
CA ASN A 339 -14.04 -1.07 4.33
C ASN A 339 -13.25 -0.25 3.30
N MET A 340 -13.07 -0.82 2.10
CA MET A 340 -12.43 -0.13 0.97
C MET A 340 -13.39 0.76 0.19
N LEU A 341 -14.70 0.59 0.40
CA LEU A 341 -15.72 1.36 -0.29
C LEU A 341 -16.08 2.62 0.49
N LEU A 342 -16.28 3.71 -0.22
CA LEU A 342 -16.89 4.91 0.36
C LEU A 342 -18.31 4.62 0.85
N PRO A 343 -18.83 5.36 1.86
CA PRO A 343 -20.17 5.12 2.41
C PRO A 343 -21.30 5.09 1.37
N GLU A 344 -21.23 5.95 0.36
CA GLU A 344 -22.20 5.99 -0.73
C GLU A 344 -22.10 4.80 -1.68
N GLU A 345 -20.88 4.33 -1.98
CA GLU A 345 -20.65 3.12 -2.78
C GLU A 345 -21.21 1.90 -2.06
N LEU A 346 -20.85 1.76 -0.79
CA LEU A 346 -21.32 0.66 0.05
C LEU A 346 -22.85 0.64 0.16
N SER A 347 -23.48 1.81 0.37
CA SER A 347 -24.93 1.93 0.39
C SER A 347 -25.54 1.47 -0.93
N SER A 348 -25.02 1.94 -2.06
CA SER A 348 -25.53 1.61 -3.39
C SER A 348 -25.41 0.11 -3.72
N VAL A 349 -24.25 -0.50 -3.42
CA VAL A 349 -24.04 -1.95 -3.58
C VAL A 349 -25.02 -2.76 -2.74
N ARG A 350 -25.26 -2.35 -1.47
CA ARG A 350 -26.19 -3.03 -0.57
C ARG A 350 -27.63 -2.91 -1.00
N ASP A 351 -28.05 -1.74 -1.46
CA ASP A 351 -29.39 -1.51 -1.98
C ASP A 351 -29.67 -2.39 -3.20
N TYR A 352 -28.70 -2.50 -4.11
CA TYR A 352 -28.79 -3.44 -5.23
C TYR A 352 -28.90 -4.89 -4.73
N ALA A 353 -27.99 -5.33 -3.85
CA ALA A 353 -27.95 -6.69 -3.33
C ALA A 353 -29.25 -7.06 -2.59
N ALA A 354 -29.81 -6.15 -1.80
CA ALA A 354 -31.09 -6.33 -1.10
C ALA A 354 -32.26 -6.54 -2.07
N ARG A 355 -32.32 -5.74 -3.14
CA ARG A 355 -33.36 -5.87 -4.19
C ARG A 355 -33.28 -7.19 -4.94
N HIS A 356 -32.06 -7.75 -5.09
CA HIS A 356 -31.81 -8.99 -5.85
C HIS A 356 -31.53 -10.22 -4.97
N ASN A 357 -31.72 -10.13 -3.64
CA ASN A 357 -31.45 -11.21 -2.66
C ASN A 357 -30.05 -11.78 -2.76
N ILE A 358 -29.04 -10.93 -3.02
CA ILE A 358 -27.65 -11.32 -3.10
C ILE A 358 -27.08 -11.30 -1.68
N ARG A 359 -26.34 -12.33 -1.32
CA ARG A 359 -25.63 -12.43 -0.04
C ARG A 359 -24.14 -12.18 -0.26
N PHE A 360 -23.56 -11.38 0.62
CA PHE A 360 -22.12 -11.20 0.70
C PHE A 360 -21.52 -12.36 1.49
N ARG A 361 -20.45 -12.94 0.98
CA ARG A 361 -19.71 -14.02 1.62
C ARG A 361 -18.22 -13.80 1.41
N GLY A 362 -17.44 -13.83 2.50
CA GLY A 362 -16.01 -13.58 2.49
C GLY A 362 -15.64 -12.08 2.44
N SER A 363 -14.38 -11.79 2.64
CA SER A 363 -13.85 -10.42 2.73
C SER A 363 -13.97 -9.64 1.41
N ASN A 364 -13.64 -10.27 0.27
CA ASN A 364 -13.60 -9.62 -1.04
C ASN A 364 -14.91 -9.89 -1.83
N SER A 365 -16.00 -9.30 -1.35
CA SER A 365 -17.35 -9.59 -1.88
C SER A 365 -18.06 -8.38 -2.48
N PHE A 366 -17.55 -7.18 -2.27
CA PHE A 366 -18.20 -5.94 -2.66
C PHE A 366 -17.57 -5.40 -3.94
N PRO A 367 -18.33 -5.28 -5.04
CA PRO A 367 -17.79 -4.67 -6.25
C PRO A 367 -17.52 -3.17 -6.01
N GLN A 368 -16.33 -2.75 -6.42
CA GLN A 368 -15.88 -1.37 -6.48
C GLN A 368 -15.48 -1.04 -7.93
N PHE A 369 -15.72 0.19 -8.38
CA PHE A 369 -15.49 0.61 -9.74
C PHE A 369 -14.63 1.87 -9.75
N LEU A 370 -13.37 1.72 -10.16
CA LEU A 370 -12.37 2.77 -10.13
C LEU A 370 -11.79 3.04 -11.52
N GLU A 371 -11.46 4.30 -11.76
CA GLU A 371 -10.59 4.72 -12.85
C GLU A 371 -9.20 5.04 -12.30
N TYR A 372 -8.19 4.61 -13.02
CA TYR A 372 -6.79 4.90 -12.75
C TYR A 372 -6.28 5.82 -13.85
N ARG A 373 -5.67 6.93 -13.47
CA ARG A 373 -5.05 7.90 -14.38
C ARG A 373 -3.61 8.11 -13.95
N PRO A 374 -2.68 8.29 -14.89
CA PRO A 374 -1.29 8.56 -14.55
C PRO A 374 -1.15 9.76 -13.60
N ALA A 375 -0.23 9.62 -12.66
CA ALA A 375 0.09 10.63 -11.65
C ALA A 375 -1.09 11.09 -10.76
N ALA A 376 -2.11 10.24 -10.58
CA ALA A 376 -3.26 10.54 -9.73
C ALA A 376 -3.65 9.34 -8.86
N TYR A 377 -4.33 9.60 -7.75
CA TYR A 377 -4.96 8.53 -6.99
C TYR A 377 -6.13 7.92 -7.78
N PRO A 378 -6.39 6.61 -7.60
CA PRO A 378 -7.57 5.99 -8.17
C PRO A 378 -8.83 6.75 -7.75
N ALA A 379 -9.69 7.02 -8.71
CA ALA A 379 -10.94 7.73 -8.51
C ALA A 379 -12.14 6.86 -8.91
N ARG A 380 -13.30 7.18 -8.34
CA ARG A 380 -14.55 6.51 -8.71
C ARG A 380 -14.92 6.85 -10.15
N ILE A 381 -15.31 5.84 -10.93
CA ILE A 381 -15.81 6.04 -12.29
C ILE A 381 -17.09 6.91 -12.26
N THR A 382 -17.07 7.97 -13.04
CA THR A 382 -18.23 8.89 -13.19
C THR A 382 -18.71 9.03 -14.62
N SER A 383 -17.88 8.66 -15.61
CA SER A 383 -18.17 8.72 -17.03
C SER A 383 -19.15 7.62 -17.44
N GLU A 384 -20.23 7.98 -18.14
CA GLU A 384 -21.16 7.00 -18.72
C GLU A 384 -20.48 6.10 -19.76
N GLU A 385 -19.49 6.63 -20.49
CA GLU A 385 -18.72 5.87 -21.48
C GLU A 385 -17.87 4.80 -20.79
N ASP A 386 -17.15 5.15 -19.71
CA ASP A 386 -16.32 4.20 -18.96
C ASP A 386 -17.17 3.12 -18.28
N ILE A 387 -18.37 3.48 -17.78
CA ILE A 387 -19.34 2.53 -17.27
C ILE A 387 -19.76 1.52 -18.34
N GLN A 388 -20.02 2.00 -19.57
CA GLN A 388 -20.41 1.14 -20.69
C GLN A 388 -19.24 0.23 -21.12
N ILE A 389 -18.02 0.75 -21.19
CA ILE A 389 -16.81 -0.02 -21.48
C ILE A 389 -16.62 -1.13 -20.43
N LEU A 390 -16.75 -0.79 -19.14
CA LEU A 390 -16.61 -1.78 -18.07
C LEU A 390 -17.70 -2.86 -18.09
N CYS A 391 -18.95 -2.47 -18.40
CA CYS A 391 -20.04 -3.44 -18.62
C CYS A 391 -19.71 -4.40 -19.78
N GLU A 392 -19.19 -3.88 -20.88
CA GLU A 392 -18.81 -4.71 -22.03
C GLU A 392 -17.65 -5.65 -21.72
N ALA A 393 -16.65 -5.16 -20.99
CA ALA A 393 -15.51 -5.96 -20.56
C ALA A 393 -15.91 -7.08 -19.59
N LEU A 394 -16.82 -6.80 -18.63
CA LEU A 394 -17.34 -7.82 -17.72
C LEU A 394 -18.12 -8.91 -18.46
N ARG A 395 -18.95 -8.54 -19.45
CA ARG A 395 -19.63 -9.51 -20.31
C ARG A 395 -18.65 -10.35 -21.13
N ALA A 396 -17.62 -9.72 -21.70
CA ALA A 396 -16.58 -10.40 -22.46
C ALA A 396 -15.81 -11.37 -21.57
N ALA A 397 -15.45 -10.98 -20.34
CA ALA A 397 -14.79 -11.85 -19.37
C ALA A 397 -15.64 -13.08 -19.02
N LEU A 398 -16.96 -12.91 -18.86
CA LEU A 398 -17.88 -14.02 -18.63
C LEU A 398 -17.95 -14.96 -19.84
N ALA A 399 -17.97 -14.43 -21.07
CA ALA A 399 -17.96 -15.23 -22.30
C ALA A 399 -16.65 -16.01 -22.47
N VAL A 400 -15.50 -15.39 -22.16
CA VAL A 400 -14.19 -16.06 -22.13
C VAL A 400 -14.21 -17.21 -21.11
N ASN A 401 -14.66 -16.92 -19.88
CA ASN A 401 -14.73 -17.93 -18.82
C ASN A 401 -15.65 -19.11 -19.20
N GLU A 402 -16.81 -18.85 -19.81
CA GLU A 402 -17.72 -19.89 -20.28
C GLU A 402 -17.07 -20.76 -21.36
N ARG A 403 -16.36 -20.16 -22.29
CA ARG A 403 -15.64 -20.88 -23.34
C ARG A 403 -14.53 -21.77 -22.77
N LEU A 404 -13.77 -21.28 -21.80
CA LEU A 404 -12.74 -22.05 -21.11
C LEU A 404 -13.33 -23.18 -20.26
N LEU A 405 -14.48 -22.97 -19.62
CA LEU A 405 -15.21 -24.01 -18.87
C LEU A 405 -15.66 -25.18 -19.74
N ASN A 406 -16.03 -24.91 -20.97
CA ASN A 406 -16.53 -25.93 -21.91
C ASN A 406 -15.38 -26.68 -22.62
N ALA A 407 -14.12 -26.25 -22.42
CA ALA A 407 -12.94 -26.90 -22.94
C ALA A 407 -12.63 -28.20 -22.15
N GLN A 408 -12.25 -29.26 -22.84
CA GLN A 408 -11.97 -30.55 -22.22
C GLN A 408 -10.65 -30.54 -21.44
N TRP A 409 -9.69 -29.71 -21.87
CA TRP A 409 -8.35 -29.49 -21.28
C TRP A 409 -8.01 -28.02 -21.29
N VAL A 410 -8.49 -27.29 -20.28
CA VAL A 410 -8.47 -25.82 -20.25
C VAL A 410 -7.09 -25.23 -20.55
N GLU A 411 -6.02 -25.78 -19.99
CA GLU A 411 -4.66 -25.27 -20.21
C GLU A 411 -4.12 -25.60 -21.61
N LEU A 412 -4.42 -26.79 -22.13
CA LEU A 412 -4.00 -27.22 -23.48
C LEU A 412 -4.83 -26.55 -24.60
N GLU A 413 -6.03 -26.09 -24.28
CA GLU A 413 -6.92 -25.47 -25.26
C GLU A 413 -6.84 -23.93 -25.27
N LYS A 414 -6.08 -23.32 -24.37
CA LYS A 414 -5.84 -21.86 -24.38
C LYS A 414 -5.13 -21.40 -25.65
N GLU A 415 -4.11 -22.12 -26.14
CA GLU A 415 -3.45 -21.81 -27.42
C GLU A 415 -4.41 -21.75 -28.62
N PRO A 416 -5.32 -22.73 -28.81
CA PRO A 416 -6.32 -22.63 -29.87
C PRO A 416 -7.30 -21.46 -29.69
N LEU A 417 -7.45 -20.96 -28.45
CA LEU A 417 -8.26 -19.78 -28.13
C LEU A 417 -7.48 -18.46 -28.30
N GLY A 418 -6.17 -18.53 -28.56
CA GLY A 418 -5.32 -17.36 -28.79
C GLY A 418 -4.69 -16.78 -27.53
N PHE A 419 -4.77 -17.46 -26.38
CA PHE A 419 -4.03 -17.05 -25.18
C PHE A 419 -2.59 -17.56 -25.23
N SER A 420 -1.66 -16.74 -24.74
CA SER A 420 -0.25 -17.12 -24.58
C SER A 420 0.38 -16.36 -23.41
N ASP A 421 1.38 -16.97 -22.78
CA ASP A 421 2.09 -16.40 -21.64
C ASP A 421 3.17 -15.40 -22.06
N GLY A 422 3.49 -14.46 -21.16
CA GLY A 422 4.61 -13.53 -21.26
C GLY A 422 4.35 -12.27 -22.11
N LEU A 423 5.20 -11.24 -21.96
CA LEU A 423 5.03 -9.93 -22.60
C LEU A 423 6.06 -9.60 -23.69
N ALA A 424 7.15 -10.36 -23.78
CA ALA A 424 8.36 -9.96 -24.50
C ALA A 424 8.26 -9.91 -26.06
N ALA A 425 7.26 -10.55 -26.66
CA ALA A 425 7.10 -10.58 -28.11
C ALA A 425 5.66 -10.36 -28.54
N ALA A 426 5.45 -9.86 -29.76
CA ALA A 426 4.11 -9.80 -30.35
C ALA A 426 3.50 -11.20 -30.41
N ARG A 427 2.27 -11.35 -29.92
CA ARG A 427 1.61 -12.65 -29.74
C ARG A 427 0.12 -12.63 -30.09
N PRO A 428 -0.50 -13.77 -30.32
CA PRO A 428 -1.95 -13.84 -30.53
C PRO A 428 -2.72 -13.24 -29.34
N LEU A 429 -3.82 -12.54 -29.65
CA LEU A 429 -4.70 -11.90 -28.70
C LEU A 429 -6.14 -12.23 -29.07
N PRO A 430 -6.91 -12.90 -28.21
CA PRO A 430 -8.33 -13.05 -28.42
C PRO A 430 -9.05 -11.69 -28.44
N VAL A 431 -9.84 -11.43 -29.48
CA VAL A 431 -10.64 -10.22 -29.61
C VAL A 431 -12.11 -10.60 -29.65
N LEU A 432 -12.89 -10.03 -28.75
CA LEU A 432 -14.32 -10.26 -28.62
C LEU A 432 -15.09 -9.01 -29.05
N ALA A 433 -15.77 -9.08 -30.19
CA ALA A 433 -16.67 -8.02 -30.65
C ALA A 433 -18.12 -8.45 -30.41
N ARG A 434 -18.91 -7.60 -29.75
CA ARG A 434 -20.31 -7.88 -29.49
C ARG A 434 -21.12 -7.94 -30.78
N VAL A 435 -21.99 -8.95 -30.90
CA VAL A 435 -22.94 -9.14 -31.99
C VAL A 435 -24.33 -9.38 -31.41
N GLN A 436 -25.38 -9.47 -32.25
CA GLN A 436 -26.77 -9.57 -31.80
C GLN A 436 -26.99 -10.75 -30.83
N ASP A 437 -26.37 -11.90 -31.08
CA ASP A 437 -26.53 -13.11 -30.27
C ASP A 437 -25.16 -13.58 -29.68
N GLY A 438 -24.50 -12.74 -28.87
CA GLY A 438 -23.25 -13.11 -28.20
C GLY A 438 -22.02 -12.36 -28.71
N TYR A 439 -20.93 -13.09 -28.98
CA TYR A 439 -19.63 -12.53 -29.35
C TYR A 439 -19.09 -13.15 -30.66
N ALA A 440 -18.65 -12.29 -31.56
CA ALA A 440 -17.75 -12.69 -32.65
C ALA A 440 -16.33 -12.74 -32.10
N TRP A 441 -15.69 -13.91 -32.21
CA TRP A 441 -14.32 -14.15 -31.80
C TRP A 441 -13.38 -14.01 -33.00
N SER A 442 -12.31 -13.29 -32.82
CA SER A 442 -11.20 -13.19 -33.76
C SER A 442 -9.88 -13.23 -32.99
N ILE A 443 -8.80 -13.49 -33.71
CA ILE A 443 -7.46 -13.42 -33.14
C ILE A 443 -6.79 -12.17 -33.74
N GLY A 444 -6.53 -11.22 -32.85
CA GLY A 444 -5.69 -10.08 -33.11
C GLY A 444 -4.22 -10.37 -32.79
N MET A 445 -3.42 -9.32 -32.77
CA MET A 445 -2.02 -9.38 -32.33
C MET A 445 -1.85 -8.42 -31.16
N LEU A 446 -1.41 -8.93 -30.01
CA LEU A 446 -0.91 -8.09 -28.94
C LEU A 446 0.47 -7.58 -29.34
N PRO A 447 0.73 -6.27 -29.35
CA PRO A 447 2.08 -5.73 -29.56
C PRO A 447 3.04 -6.28 -28.50
N GLY A 448 4.32 -6.36 -28.85
CA GLY A 448 5.37 -6.53 -27.85
C GLY A 448 5.49 -5.30 -26.94
N VAL A 449 6.57 -5.24 -26.14
CA VAL A 449 6.82 -4.09 -25.26
C VAL A 449 6.80 -2.78 -26.07
N ILE A 450 5.99 -1.84 -25.61
CA ILE A 450 5.84 -0.52 -26.23
C ILE A 450 6.81 0.42 -25.51
N SER A 451 7.80 0.92 -26.22
CA SER A 451 8.70 1.93 -25.67
C SER A 451 7.96 3.26 -25.47
N PRO A 452 8.12 3.93 -24.33
CA PRO A 452 7.52 5.24 -24.10
C PRO A 452 8.01 6.29 -25.12
N ASP A 453 7.10 7.13 -25.63
CA ASP A 453 7.44 8.31 -26.43
C ASP A 453 7.43 9.53 -25.51
N TYR A 454 8.59 9.84 -24.96
CA TYR A 454 8.73 10.96 -24.03
C TYR A 454 8.76 12.31 -24.74
N PRO A 455 8.19 13.38 -24.12
CA PRO A 455 8.27 14.75 -24.63
C PRO A 455 9.72 15.20 -24.91
N ARG A 456 9.91 15.86 -26.05
CA ARG A 456 11.19 16.46 -26.46
C ARG A 456 11.03 17.99 -26.56
N PRO A 457 10.96 18.70 -25.42
CA PRO A 457 10.65 20.10 -25.39
C PRO A 457 11.78 20.93 -26.00
N VAL A 458 11.42 22.10 -26.52
CA VAL A 458 12.36 23.04 -27.12
C VAL A 458 12.20 24.39 -26.41
N LEU A 459 13.31 24.96 -25.92
CA LEU A 459 13.27 26.27 -25.30
C LEU A 459 12.87 27.33 -26.34
N ARG A 460 11.65 27.86 -26.17
CA ARG A 460 11.04 28.84 -27.09
C ARG A 460 11.36 30.28 -26.75
N ASP A 461 11.93 30.56 -25.56
CA ASP A 461 12.37 31.89 -25.16
C ASP A 461 13.73 32.23 -25.80
N ASP A 462 13.69 32.96 -26.90
CA ASP A 462 14.89 33.38 -27.65
C ASP A 462 15.82 34.27 -26.81
N ILE A 463 15.30 35.05 -25.86
CA ILE A 463 16.09 35.90 -24.98
C ILE A 463 16.84 35.05 -23.97
N LEU A 464 16.17 34.16 -23.31
CA LEU A 464 16.77 33.21 -22.37
C LEU A 464 17.82 32.35 -23.07
N LEU A 465 17.50 31.78 -24.23
CA LEU A 465 18.43 30.99 -25.03
C LEU A 465 19.68 31.80 -25.44
N ALA A 466 19.50 33.04 -25.88
CA ALA A 466 20.63 33.92 -26.23
C ALA A 466 21.51 34.27 -25.02
N ARG A 467 20.94 34.44 -23.83
CA ARG A 467 21.68 34.63 -22.58
C ARG A 467 22.47 33.39 -22.20
N LEU A 468 21.87 32.22 -22.27
CA LEU A 468 22.53 30.94 -21.99
C LEU A 468 23.69 30.67 -22.95
N LYS A 469 23.52 30.92 -24.27
CA LYS A 469 24.60 30.80 -25.28
C LYS A 469 25.80 31.75 -25.04
N ARG A 470 25.55 32.89 -24.39
CA ARG A 470 26.62 33.86 -24.06
C ARG A 470 27.25 33.59 -22.68
N ALA A 471 26.58 32.83 -21.84
CA ALA A 471 27.10 32.52 -20.51
C ALA A 471 28.37 31.64 -20.64
N LYS A 472 29.33 31.94 -19.76
CA LYS A 472 30.57 31.15 -19.72
C LYS A 472 30.29 29.79 -19.09
N LYS A 473 30.52 28.72 -19.87
CA LYS A 473 30.42 27.34 -19.34
C LYS A 473 31.49 27.13 -18.26
N ARG A 474 31.06 26.56 -17.14
CA ARG A 474 31.96 26.02 -16.14
C ARG A 474 32.38 24.61 -16.50
N ASN A 475 33.59 24.23 -16.08
CA ASN A 475 34.07 22.86 -16.26
C ASN A 475 33.55 22.00 -15.10
N THR A 476 32.24 21.85 -15.05
CA THR A 476 31.51 21.04 -14.08
C THR A 476 30.57 20.09 -14.81
N THR A 477 30.19 19.00 -14.13
CA THR A 477 29.24 18.00 -14.60
C THR A 477 28.02 18.05 -13.69
N TRP A 478 26.84 18.24 -14.28
CA TRP A 478 25.60 18.10 -13.54
C TRP A 478 25.03 16.71 -13.78
N VAL A 479 24.51 16.08 -12.72
CA VAL A 479 23.64 14.91 -12.82
C VAL A 479 22.21 15.36 -12.65
N CYS A 480 21.29 14.75 -13.40
CA CYS A 480 19.89 15.14 -13.33
C CYS A 480 18.97 14.03 -13.83
N ASP A 481 17.83 13.87 -13.16
CA ASP A 481 16.73 13.04 -13.64
C ASP A 481 15.37 13.68 -13.35
N VAL A 482 14.40 13.38 -14.22
CA VAL A 482 13.00 13.77 -14.03
C VAL A 482 12.28 12.62 -13.34
N VAL A 483 11.89 12.83 -12.10
CA VAL A 483 11.24 11.81 -11.27
C VAL A 483 9.86 12.27 -10.81
N MET A 484 8.96 11.33 -10.54
CA MET A 484 7.68 11.63 -9.92
C MET A 484 7.88 11.88 -8.43
N CYS A 485 7.32 12.99 -7.91
CA CYS A 485 7.34 13.29 -6.48
C CYS A 485 6.52 12.27 -5.70
N PRO A 486 7.01 11.75 -4.58
CA PRO A 486 6.26 10.78 -3.78
C PRO A 486 5.08 11.40 -3.02
N GLN A 487 4.99 12.72 -2.94
CA GLN A 487 3.89 13.43 -2.30
C GLN A 487 3.02 14.14 -3.33
N PRO A 488 1.69 13.95 -3.28
CA PRO A 488 0.78 14.66 -4.16
C PRO A 488 0.64 16.11 -3.74
N VAL A 489 0.34 16.97 -4.70
CA VAL A 489 -0.02 18.37 -4.49
C VAL A 489 -1.45 18.62 -4.96
N GLN A 490 -2.14 19.53 -4.33
CA GLN A 490 -3.47 19.98 -4.71
C GLN A 490 -3.34 21.42 -5.22
N GLU A 491 -3.53 21.62 -6.53
CA GLU A 491 -3.39 22.95 -7.15
C GLU A 491 -4.61 23.83 -6.92
N GLU A 492 -5.80 23.22 -6.89
CA GLU A 492 -7.07 23.94 -6.68
C GLU A 492 -7.72 23.45 -5.37
N GLU A 493 -8.40 24.33 -4.64
CA GLU A 493 -9.02 24.05 -3.33
C GLU A 493 -10.00 22.86 -3.38
N ASP A 494 -10.69 22.66 -4.53
CA ASP A 494 -11.63 21.57 -4.79
C ASP A 494 -11.08 20.54 -5.83
N GLY A 495 -9.82 20.66 -6.25
CA GLY A 495 -9.19 19.79 -7.25
C GLY A 495 -8.75 18.44 -6.64
N ALA A 496 -8.68 17.42 -7.47
CA ALA A 496 -8.05 16.15 -7.06
C ALA A 496 -6.54 16.34 -6.88
N PRO A 497 -5.92 15.77 -5.83
CA PRO A 497 -4.48 15.81 -5.67
C PRO A 497 -3.78 15.02 -6.79
N VAL A 498 -2.68 15.57 -7.31
CA VAL A 498 -1.85 14.97 -8.36
C VAL A 498 -0.41 14.85 -7.90
N PHE A 499 0.30 13.85 -8.42
CA PHE A 499 1.71 13.65 -8.12
C PHE A 499 2.56 14.43 -9.14
N PRO A 500 3.26 15.50 -8.73
CA PRO A 500 4.04 16.31 -9.63
C PRO A 500 5.32 15.60 -10.07
N TYR A 501 5.91 16.07 -11.19
CA TYR A 501 7.25 15.69 -11.62
C TYR A 501 8.26 16.75 -11.24
N ILE A 502 9.41 16.29 -10.77
CA ILE A 502 10.52 17.12 -10.32
C ILE A 502 11.74 16.81 -11.17
N LEU A 503 12.41 17.84 -11.63
CA LEU A 503 13.75 17.73 -12.19
C LEU A 503 14.77 17.81 -11.06
N PHE A 504 15.30 16.66 -10.65
CA PHE A 504 16.43 16.56 -9.74
C PHE A 504 17.71 16.95 -10.45
N MET A 505 18.57 17.68 -9.75
CA MET A 505 19.86 18.12 -10.30
C MET A 505 20.90 18.24 -9.18
N ALA A 506 22.13 17.83 -9.45
CA ALA A 506 23.28 18.10 -8.59
C ALA A 506 24.53 18.39 -9.40
N ASP A 507 25.43 19.14 -8.83
CA ASP A 507 26.77 19.42 -9.35
C ASP A 507 27.77 18.40 -8.78
N LYS A 508 28.34 17.53 -9.65
CA LYS A 508 29.23 16.42 -9.22
C LYS A 508 30.54 16.87 -8.56
N GLU A 509 31.01 18.08 -8.88
CA GLU A 509 32.27 18.58 -8.32
C GLU A 509 32.08 19.15 -6.90
N THR A 510 30.88 19.61 -6.58
CA THR A 510 30.57 20.19 -5.26
C THR A 510 29.66 19.32 -4.42
N GLU A 511 29.11 18.24 -5.00
CA GLU A 511 28.10 17.37 -4.40
C GLU A 511 26.87 18.14 -3.89
N ALA A 512 26.64 19.34 -4.43
CA ALA A 512 25.56 20.20 -4.01
C ALA A 512 24.31 19.95 -4.86
N ALA A 513 23.19 19.62 -4.21
CA ALA A 513 21.89 19.62 -4.83
C ALA A 513 21.51 21.03 -5.32
N LEU A 514 20.99 21.11 -6.52
CA LEU A 514 20.48 22.35 -7.09
C LEU A 514 18.98 22.45 -6.84
N MET A 515 18.47 23.67 -6.74
CA MET A 515 17.04 23.87 -6.51
C MET A 515 16.20 23.19 -7.60
N PRO A 516 15.32 22.24 -7.24
CA PRO A 516 14.51 21.52 -8.20
C PRO A 516 13.50 22.45 -8.89
N ALA A 517 13.12 22.08 -10.11
CA ALA A 517 11.95 22.61 -10.79
C ALA A 517 10.86 21.54 -10.80
N MET A 518 9.60 21.94 -10.65
CA MET A 518 8.47 21.03 -10.51
C MET A 518 7.32 21.44 -11.44
N VAL A 519 6.59 20.44 -11.96
CA VAL A 519 5.36 20.60 -12.77
C VAL A 519 4.36 19.51 -12.41
N CYS A 520 3.06 19.79 -12.49
CA CYS A 520 2.03 18.82 -12.18
C CYS A 520 1.66 17.90 -13.35
N GLY A 521 1.86 18.36 -14.58
CA GLY A 521 1.57 17.60 -15.80
C GLY A 521 2.80 17.52 -16.71
N TYR A 522 3.66 16.53 -16.52
CA TYR A 522 4.93 16.45 -17.27
C TYR A 522 4.76 16.53 -18.79
N GLU A 523 3.82 15.77 -19.37
CA GLU A 523 3.61 15.77 -20.83
C GLU A 523 3.17 17.13 -21.38
N GLN A 524 2.35 17.87 -20.65
CA GLN A 524 1.81 19.16 -21.04
C GLN A 524 2.73 20.32 -20.69
N GLU A 525 3.53 20.16 -19.65
CA GLU A 525 4.32 21.23 -19.03
C GLU A 525 5.84 21.05 -19.17
N ALA A 526 6.29 20.10 -19.99
CA ALA A 526 7.71 19.87 -20.24
C ALA A 526 8.44 21.14 -20.75
N ASP A 527 7.79 21.96 -21.60
CA ASP A 527 8.34 23.25 -22.05
C ASP A 527 8.55 24.22 -20.86
N THR A 528 7.64 24.24 -19.88
CA THR A 528 7.74 25.05 -18.64
C THR A 528 8.89 24.57 -17.77
N LEU A 529 8.99 23.24 -17.58
CA LEU A 529 10.09 22.65 -16.82
C LEU A 529 11.45 22.98 -17.44
N LEU A 530 11.55 22.92 -18.77
CA LEU A 530 12.75 23.28 -19.51
C LEU A 530 13.11 24.77 -19.40
N HIS A 531 12.10 25.66 -19.42
CA HIS A 531 12.28 27.09 -19.21
C HIS A 531 12.86 27.37 -17.80
N ASN A 532 12.29 26.75 -16.78
CA ASN A 532 12.75 26.87 -15.40
C ASN A 532 14.20 26.37 -15.25
N LEU A 533 14.57 25.26 -15.89
CA LEU A 533 15.95 24.78 -15.93
C LEU A 533 16.89 25.86 -16.54
N GLY A 534 16.49 26.48 -17.65
CA GLY A 534 17.27 27.52 -18.30
C GLY A 534 17.51 28.74 -17.39
N GLU A 535 16.51 29.17 -16.64
CA GLU A 535 16.65 30.25 -15.65
C GLU A 535 17.60 29.85 -14.51
N ARG A 536 17.46 28.65 -13.97
CA ARG A 536 18.35 28.11 -12.94
C ARG A 536 19.81 28.03 -13.39
N MET A 537 20.04 27.63 -14.65
CA MET A 537 21.40 27.64 -15.22
C MET A 537 22.01 29.05 -15.23
N LEU A 538 21.23 30.12 -15.47
CA LEU A 538 21.73 31.48 -15.43
C LEU A 538 22.00 31.97 -14.00
N GLU A 539 21.24 31.49 -13.04
CA GLU A 539 21.44 31.83 -11.61
C GLU A 539 22.67 31.15 -11.01
N SER A 540 22.93 29.89 -11.43
CA SER A 540 24.05 29.08 -10.94
C SER A 540 25.23 29.07 -11.92
N CYS A 541 25.20 28.19 -12.90
CA CYS A 541 26.16 28.13 -13.97
C CYS A 541 25.65 27.28 -15.14
N VAL A 542 26.18 27.47 -16.33
CA VAL A 542 25.98 26.56 -17.48
C VAL A 542 27.06 25.47 -17.39
N PRO A 543 26.70 24.18 -17.16
CA PRO A 543 27.68 23.10 -17.07
C PRO A 543 28.27 22.78 -18.45
N ARG A 544 29.39 22.08 -18.47
CA ARG A 544 29.97 21.56 -19.71
C ARG A 544 29.38 20.22 -20.10
N ARG A 545 28.97 19.42 -19.09
CA ARG A 545 28.41 18.07 -19.26
C ARG A 545 27.18 17.91 -18.38
N MET A 546 26.21 17.16 -18.87
CA MET A 546 25.07 16.66 -18.09
C MET A 546 25.00 15.14 -18.22
N VAL A 547 24.76 14.46 -17.11
CA VAL A 547 24.59 13.02 -17.00
C VAL A 547 23.16 12.74 -16.55
N VAL A 548 22.52 11.78 -17.22
CA VAL A 548 21.14 11.33 -16.93
C VAL A 548 21.12 9.82 -16.84
N THR A 549 20.17 9.24 -16.10
CA THR A 549 20.12 7.79 -15.91
C THR A 549 18.91 7.14 -16.61
N ASP A 550 17.95 7.94 -17.10
CA ASP A 550 16.74 7.41 -17.75
C ASP A 550 16.47 8.03 -19.14
N ASP A 551 15.67 7.31 -19.93
CA ASP A 551 15.32 7.72 -21.30
C ASP A 551 14.42 8.96 -21.32
N ARG A 552 13.56 9.19 -20.33
CA ARG A 552 12.71 10.37 -20.20
C ARG A 552 13.55 11.62 -20.10
N THR A 553 14.49 11.63 -19.17
CA THR A 553 15.36 12.79 -18.93
C THR A 553 16.30 13.01 -20.12
N HIS A 554 16.77 11.94 -20.74
CA HIS A 554 17.55 12.06 -21.97
C HIS A 554 16.74 12.74 -23.07
N ALA A 555 15.53 12.28 -23.35
CA ALA A 555 14.65 12.88 -24.37
C ALA A 555 14.31 14.34 -24.05
N PHE A 556 14.05 14.64 -22.76
CA PHE A 556 13.77 15.98 -22.26
C PHE A 556 14.93 16.97 -22.54
N LEU A 557 16.18 16.54 -22.38
CA LEU A 557 17.36 17.41 -22.44
C LEU A 557 18.04 17.43 -23.81
N GLU A 558 17.79 16.47 -24.69
CA GLU A 558 18.54 16.28 -25.94
C GLU A 558 18.59 17.56 -26.81
N ALA A 559 17.45 18.12 -27.15
CA ALA A 559 17.39 19.33 -28.00
C ALA A 559 18.00 20.56 -27.32
N PHE A 560 17.78 20.70 -26.02
CA PHE A 560 18.24 21.82 -25.21
C PHE A 560 19.77 21.83 -25.08
N THR A 561 20.36 20.74 -24.63
CA THR A 561 21.80 20.58 -24.47
C THR A 561 22.53 20.71 -25.83
N GLY A 562 21.96 20.12 -26.87
CA GLY A 562 22.47 20.27 -28.24
C GLY A 562 22.51 21.74 -28.70
N SER A 563 21.46 22.53 -28.39
CA SER A 563 21.38 23.95 -28.73
C SER A 563 22.41 24.82 -28.01
N LEU A 564 22.82 24.40 -26.84
CA LEU A 564 23.83 25.07 -26.02
C LEU A 564 25.23 24.47 -26.17
N GLY A 565 25.39 23.35 -26.88
CA GLY A 565 26.63 22.60 -26.99
C GLY A 565 27.13 22.07 -25.65
N ILE A 566 26.24 21.62 -24.82
CA ILE A 566 26.50 20.86 -23.57
C ILE A 566 26.60 19.39 -23.96
N GLU A 567 27.57 18.68 -23.41
CA GLU A 567 27.68 17.22 -23.63
C GLU A 567 26.64 16.52 -22.77
N LEU A 568 25.68 15.83 -23.39
CA LEU A 568 24.69 14.98 -22.72
C LEU A 568 25.17 13.53 -22.76
N VAL A 569 25.22 12.87 -21.62
CA VAL A 569 25.66 11.49 -21.45
C VAL A 569 24.59 10.72 -20.71
N GLN A 570 24.19 9.57 -21.22
CA GLN A 570 23.33 8.62 -20.51
C GLN A 570 24.21 7.57 -19.85
N ALA A 571 24.01 7.33 -18.55
CA ALA A 571 24.66 6.32 -17.75
C ALA A 571 23.63 5.31 -17.24
N ASP A 572 24.04 4.10 -16.92
CA ASP A 572 23.15 3.08 -16.37
C ASP A 572 22.70 3.43 -14.94
N SER A 573 23.55 4.11 -14.16
CA SER A 573 23.29 4.61 -12.82
C SER A 573 24.25 5.74 -12.46
N ASP A 574 23.93 6.48 -11.37
CA ASP A 574 24.80 7.52 -10.81
C ASP A 574 24.63 7.59 -9.28
N GLU A 575 25.70 7.30 -8.55
CA GLU A 575 25.70 7.20 -7.08
C GLU A 575 25.22 8.49 -6.39
N LEU A 576 25.62 9.67 -6.87
CA LEU A 576 25.16 10.93 -6.30
C LEU A 576 23.66 11.16 -6.49
N LEU A 577 23.14 10.74 -7.63
CA LEU A 577 21.71 10.87 -7.94
C LEU A 577 20.88 9.89 -7.09
N GLU A 578 21.36 8.65 -6.97
CA GLU A 578 20.75 7.62 -6.13
C GLU A 578 20.70 8.06 -4.65
N ASP A 579 21.78 8.63 -4.13
CA ASP A 579 21.84 9.16 -2.76
C ASP A 579 20.85 10.32 -2.55
N LEU A 580 20.76 11.26 -3.51
CA LEU A 580 19.80 12.38 -3.45
C LEU A 580 18.34 11.92 -3.55
N GLU A 581 18.05 10.94 -4.39
CA GLU A 581 16.71 10.36 -4.51
C GLU A 581 16.32 9.63 -3.24
N ALA A 582 17.25 8.89 -2.62
CA ALA A 582 17.03 8.22 -1.34
C ALA A 582 16.77 9.25 -0.22
N GLU A 583 17.61 10.30 -0.12
CA GLU A 583 17.40 11.38 0.85
C GLU A 583 16.06 12.09 0.64
N PHE A 584 15.66 12.30 -0.61
CA PHE A 584 14.37 12.90 -0.94
C PHE A 584 13.20 12.01 -0.55
N MET A 585 13.29 10.71 -0.77
CA MET A 585 12.30 9.75 -0.31
C MET A 585 12.16 9.78 1.21
N ASP A 586 13.27 9.79 1.94
CA ASP A 586 13.27 9.87 3.40
C ASP A 586 12.60 11.14 3.91
N ILE A 587 12.92 12.29 3.30
CA ILE A 587 12.31 13.59 3.64
C ILE A 587 10.81 13.57 3.28
N SER A 588 10.45 13.02 2.13
CA SER A 588 9.10 13.07 1.59
C SER A 588 8.15 12.09 2.25
N THR A 589 8.63 10.90 2.61
CA THR A 589 7.81 9.85 3.24
C THR A 589 7.77 9.98 4.76
N ASP A 590 8.64 10.82 5.36
CA ASP A 590 8.83 10.98 6.81
C ASP A 590 8.84 9.65 7.57
N GLY A 591 9.33 8.62 6.90
CA GLY A 591 9.35 7.27 7.38
C GLY A 591 10.28 6.41 6.56
N GLY A 592 11.58 6.71 6.63
CA GLY A 592 12.60 5.91 5.98
C GLY A 592 12.44 4.42 6.27
N THR A 593 12.63 3.64 5.24
CA THR A 593 12.80 2.18 5.33
C THR A 593 14.12 1.80 6.01
N ASP A 594 14.76 2.73 6.72
CA ASP A 594 15.98 2.45 7.43
C ASP A 594 15.71 1.62 8.68
N ASP A 595 16.44 0.53 8.73
CA ASP A 595 16.63 -0.46 9.77
C ASP A 595 15.54 -1.55 9.84
N LEU A 596 15.52 -2.40 8.80
CA LEU A 596 15.33 -3.82 9.09
C LEU A 596 16.46 -4.19 10.05
N ASP A 597 16.14 -4.41 11.33
CA ASP A 597 17.15 -4.87 12.26
C ASP A 597 17.64 -6.29 11.86
N GLU A 598 18.73 -6.74 12.48
CA GLU A 598 19.31 -8.05 12.17
C GLU A 598 18.28 -9.19 12.30
N GLU A 599 17.24 -9.01 13.13
CA GLU A 599 16.15 -9.98 13.35
C GLU A 599 15.14 -9.95 12.18
N ASP A 600 14.77 -8.77 11.68
CA ASP A 600 13.86 -8.60 10.50
C ASP A 600 14.54 -9.09 9.21
N MET A 601 15.83 -8.78 9.04
CA MET A 601 16.61 -9.29 7.91
C MET A 601 16.76 -10.82 7.95
N ALA A 602 16.88 -11.38 9.13
CA ALA A 602 16.95 -12.82 9.31
C ALA A 602 15.61 -13.51 9.02
N GLU A 603 14.48 -12.89 9.42
CA GLU A 603 13.14 -13.40 9.14
C GLU A 603 12.82 -13.34 7.64
N LEU A 604 13.16 -12.25 6.96
CA LEU A 604 13.02 -12.12 5.52
C LEU A 604 13.86 -13.16 4.78
N ALA A 605 15.15 -13.31 5.18
CA ALA A 605 16.05 -14.29 4.60
C ALA A 605 15.55 -15.74 4.83
N ALA A 606 14.98 -16.02 6.01
CA ALA A 606 14.35 -17.29 6.31
C ALA A 606 13.13 -17.55 5.42
N GLY A 607 12.27 -16.55 5.25
CA GLY A 607 11.11 -16.62 4.37
C GLY A 607 11.49 -16.93 2.92
N LEU A 608 12.51 -16.25 2.37
CA LEU A 608 13.01 -16.51 1.02
C LEU A 608 13.55 -17.95 0.87
N LEU A 609 14.36 -18.42 1.83
CA LEU A 609 14.93 -19.77 1.79
C LEU A 609 13.88 -20.88 1.87
N MET A 610 12.80 -20.65 2.59
CA MET A 610 11.77 -21.67 2.82
C MET A 610 10.69 -21.68 1.73
N ASN A 611 10.43 -20.55 1.07
CA ASN A 611 9.36 -20.43 0.07
C ASN A 611 9.85 -20.59 -1.37
N LEU A 612 11.13 -20.31 -1.67
CA LEU A 612 11.67 -20.46 -3.02
C LEU A 612 12.21 -21.88 -3.25
N ASP A 613 12.06 -22.35 -4.48
CA ASP A 613 12.64 -23.62 -4.91
C ASP A 613 14.15 -23.51 -5.16
N ASP A 614 14.83 -24.65 -5.30
CA ASP A 614 16.27 -24.70 -5.53
C ASP A 614 16.68 -23.97 -6.82
N ALA A 615 15.83 -23.98 -7.85
CA ALA A 615 16.18 -23.38 -9.13
C ALA A 615 16.17 -21.84 -9.04
N ALA A 616 15.21 -21.27 -8.33
CA ALA A 616 15.14 -19.84 -8.04
C ALA A 616 16.30 -19.40 -7.14
N LEU A 617 16.57 -20.12 -6.04
CA LEU A 617 17.67 -19.81 -5.11
C LEU A 617 19.06 -19.88 -5.78
N LEU A 618 19.27 -20.79 -6.72
CA LEU A 618 20.52 -20.90 -7.46
C LEU A 618 20.75 -19.77 -8.47
N ARG A 619 19.68 -19.11 -8.90
CA ARG A 619 19.73 -17.99 -9.86
C ARG A 619 19.87 -16.63 -9.19
N LEU A 620 19.74 -16.53 -7.87
CA LEU A 620 19.88 -15.26 -7.15
C LEU A 620 21.20 -14.57 -7.52
N PRO A 621 21.18 -13.25 -7.78
CA PRO A 621 22.40 -12.47 -7.99
C PRO A 621 23.38 -12.59 -6.85
N GLN A 622 24.67 -12.47 -7.13
CA GLN A 622 25.71 -12.65 -6.10
C GLN A 622 25.58 -11.69 -4.91
N PRO A 623 25.28 -10.38 -5.10
CA PRO A 623 25.07 -9.46 -3.98
C PRO A 623 23.88 -9.88 -3.08
N VAL A 624 22.76 -10.27 -3.69
CA VAL A 624 21.56 -10.73 -2.96
C VAL A 624 21.88 -11.98 -2.14
N TRP A 625 22.63 -12.92 -2.73
CA TRP A 625 23.07 -14.14 -2.02
C TRP A 625 24.02 -13.83 -0.85
N GLU A 626 24.86 -12.80 -0.98
CA GLU A 626 25.76 -12.37 0.09
C GLU A 626 25.02 -11.70 1.24
N ASN A 627 24.02 -10.87 0.93
CA ASN A 627 23.14 -10.27 1.93
C ASN A 627 22.32 -11.33 2.68
N LEU A 628 21.73 -12.28 1.94
CA LEU A 628 21.01 -13.41 2.53
C LEU A 628 21.92 -14.25 3.43
N ARG A 629 23.15 -14.49 3.01
CA ARG A 629 24.16 -15.19 3.82
C ARG A 629 24.54 -14.42 5.10
N ALA A 630 24.67 -13.09 5.01
CA ALA A 630 24.95 -12.25 6.17
C ALA A 630 23.78 -12.33 7.16
N ALA A 631 22.57 -12.12 6.70
CA ALA A 631 21.35 -12.16 7.52
C ALA A 631 21.16 -13.52 8.23
N ILE A 632 21.40 -14.65 7.55
CA ILE A 632 21.32 -15.99 8.16
C ILE A 632 22.43 -16.27 9.18
N ASN A 633 23.63 -15.70 8.98
CA ASN A 633 24.75 -15.91 9.88
C ASN A 633 24.69 -15.01 11.13
N GLU A 634 24.17 -13.80 11.00
CA GLU A 634 24.12 -12.78 12.05
C GLU A 634 22.80 -12.83 12.83
N GLY A 635 21.71 -13.28 12.18
CA GLY A 635 20.39 -13.36 12.78
C GLY A 635 20.10 -14.65 13.55
N ASP A 636 19.08 -14.58 14.44
CA ASP A 636 18.58 -15.75 15.20
C ASP A 636 17.54 -16.52 14.39
N VAL A 637 17.99 -17.34 13.44
CA VAL A 637 17.12 -18.16 12.59
C VAL A 637 17.10 -19.62 13.06
N SER A 638 16.01 -20.34 12.73
CA SER A 638 15.84 -21.74 13.11
C SER A 638 16.90 -22.67 12.52
N ALA A 639 17.10 -23.81 13.14
CA ALA A 639 18.04 -24.81 12.65
C ALA A 639 17.66 -25.31 11.24
N GLU A 640 16.38 -25.40 10.94
CA GLU A 640 15.83 -25.82 9.64
C GLU A 640 16.22 -24.84 8.52
N VAL A 641 16.15 -23.54 8.78
CA VAL A 641 16.56 -22.48 7.85
C VAL A 641 18.09 -22.55 7.61
N LYS A 642 18.89 -22.75 8.66
CA LYS A 642 20.35 -22.90 8.55
C LYS A 642 20.74 -24.13 7.73
N ASP A 643 20.06 -25.25 7.96
CA ASP A 643 20.28 -26.48 7.20
C ASP A 643 19.91 -26.30 5.72
N ARG A 644 18.78 -25.65 5.45
CA ARG A 644 18.34 -25.32 4.09
C ARG A 644 19.34 -24.40 3.38
N PHE A 645 19.81 -23.36 4.05
CA PHE A 645 20.83 -22.47 3.52
C PHE A 645 22.13 -23.22 3.18
N CYS A 646 22.61 -24.09 4.05
CA CYS A 646 23.82 -24.90 3.82
C CYS A 646 23.64 -25.78 2.57
N GLU A 647 22.48 -26.41 2.41
CA GLU A 647 22.18 -27.30 1.29
C GLU A 647 22.23 -26.55 -0.05
N VAL A 648 21.59 -25.39 -0.13
CA VAL A 648 21.57 -24.54 -1.33
C VAL A 648 22.95 -23.94 -1.61
N ASN A 649 23.68 -23.51 -0.59
CA ASN A 649 25.02 -22.95 -0.72
C ASN A 649 26.04 -23.98 -1.25
N GLU A 650 25.91 -25.25 -0.87
CA GLU A 650 26.74 -26.33 -1.44
C GLU A 650 26.43 -26.55 -2.93
N LYS A 651 25.16 -26.57 -3.31
CA LYS A 651 24.71 -26.67 -4.70
C LYS A 651 25.23 -25.50 -5.55
N ARG A 652 25.17 -24.27 -5.01
CA ARG A 652 25.66 -23.06 -5.67
C ARG A 652 27.18 -23.06 -5.89
N ARG A 653 27.94 -23.52 -4.90
CA ARG A 653 29.42 -23.70 -5.03
C ARG A 653 29.79 -24.75 -6.07
N GLY A 654 28.99 -25.80 -6.21
CA GLY A 654 29.18 -26.84 -7.22
C GLY A 654 28.94 -26.32 -8.65
N HIS A 655 28.00 -25.37 -8.84
CA HIS A 655 27.70 -24.76 -10.13
C HIS A 655 28.77 -23.76 -10.61
N THR A 656 29.39 -23.00 -9.70
CA THR A 656 30.45 -22.05 -10.01
C THR A 656 31.83 -22.72 -10.36
N SER A 657 32.00 -24.01 -10.03
CA SER A 657 33.22 -24.74 -10.35
C SER A 657 33.24 -25.45 -11.70
N ALA A 658 32.14 -25.50 -12.45
CA ALA A 658 32.08 -26.01 -13.80
C ALA A 658 32.56 -24.94 -14.81
N LYS A 659 33.88 -24.90 -15.10
CA LYS A 659 34.42 -24.09 -16.21
C LYS A 659 33.79 -24.50 -17.54
N PRO A 660 33.43 -23.54 -18.42
CA PRO A 660 32.99 -23.87 -19.77
C PRO A 660 34.16 -24.54 -20.53
N THR A 661 33.94 -25.77 -20.94
CA THR A 661 34.81 -26.44 -21.91
C THR A 661 34.71 -25.70 -23.26
N LYS A 662 35.83 -25.20 -23.78
CA LYS A 662 35.95 -24.66 -25.11
C LYS A 662 35.45 -25.69 -26.14
N PRO A 663 34.65 -25.29 -27.15
CA PRO A 663 34.41 -26.18 -28.28
C PRO A 663 35.70 -26.36 -29.08
N ASP A 664 36.11 -27.63 -29.25
CA ASP A 664 37.18 -28.00 -30.13
C ASP A 664 36.87 -27.64 -31.57
N SER A 665 37.80 -26.91 -32.16
CA SER A 665 37.85 -26.62 -33.58
C SER A 665 38.12 -27.92 -34.36
N GLN A 666 37.15 -28.32 -35.20
CA GLN A 666 37.38 -29.01 -36.47
C GLN A 666 36.44 -28.50 -37.52
#